data_c9061d190944fa4fe514c814979eaee6
#
_entry.id   c9061d190944fa4fe514c814979eaee6
#
_cell.length_a   1.000
_cell.length_b   1.000
_cell.length_c   1.000
_cell.angle_alpha   90.00
_cell.angle_beta   90.00
_cell.angle_gamma   90.00
#
_symmetry.space_group_name_H-M   'P 1'
#
loop_
_entity.id
_entity.type
_entity.pdbx_description
1 polymer ?
#
loop_
_entity_poly.entity_id
_entity_poly.type
_entity_poly.pdbx_seq_one_letter_code
_entity_poly.pdbx_strand_id
1 'polypeptide(L)'
;MLTLHDIRKDYGTDADTVHALRGVTLHFRPHEFVAILGPSGCGKTTLLNIIGGLDHYTAGDLVIGGVSTKEYRDRDWDTYRNHRVGFIFQSYNLIPHQSVLANVELALTLSGVSRAERRARATEALSRVGLADQLKKKPGQMSGGQMQRVAIARALVNDPEIVLADEPTGALDTGTSEQIMELLADIADRKLIVMVTHNPDLAERYATRIIRVLDGQVVSDSNPYDGVSEEVTENEDRTAAEVTADGAAAPGEKPGKAKRAKRKKTSMSFLTALSLSLNNLMTKKTRTFLTSFAGSIGIIGIALILALSNGISLFIDKVQEDTLSSYPVEVTRETMDLSAMLSAFSGAGNDDFQPEDGYIYSNDQLTGFTNALLDGYRENDLVAFRKYIESDASHLKDHSTVQYKYSVTPQIYYRLEDNSYLGVNPSEVITTLFKYLGMSSSATTMNAWSEMIDNRELLESQYTVLAGQWPTNYDEVVLVADKNHQISDLVLYALGLKDPEELMQMLSGGERVESDGKKWTFDELLGLTYKCIISADYYRWDEATGTYTDLREEKGSALRGVISGGFDIKVVGIIAANPDATATSINGAIGYTSALTRHVIDLATSKNSDGTDRYPIVAEQLAHPTVDVITGKPFYEADTSEPQEKAAKLLLWLADENTTEREIAAQYEENLDDIVLMQMFGENFADAMQSGKDAAALRAEVVAMFDADALLPTRVGRQMERLGYPVGAGTVGKDELTGMMGNDTSAQTIWAFVTALYNDAYDRRLAEEQVALATMDDAAKAEAFRKYATGAQPDVQANLWDTYRKSSMSDSTYRENCRLIGITSIDDPSAIYFYPKSFDDKDAISREIEAYNAENKNSEITYTDYIGIMLNSVSTILNVITYVLVAFVGISLVVSSIMIGIITYISVLERIKEIGILRAIGASKRDVSHVFLAETLIVGFIAGMLGILVTLVLTVPVNLIIRSLSGFESIGARLPLLGAVVLVFISMALTLVAGLIPARIAAKKEPVVALRSE
;
A
#
# COMPACT_ATOMS: atom_id res chain seq x y z
N MET A 1 19.90 5.33 71.81
CA MET A 1 19.94 4.74 70.49
C MET A 1 18.55 4.58 69.95
N LEU A 2 17.62 3.92 70.61
CA LEU A 2 16.24 3.71 70.23
C LEU A 2 15.30 4.11 71.35
N THR A 3 14.33 4.99 71.12
CA THR A 3 13.43 5.54 72.15
C THR A 3 11.98 5.54 71.62
N LEU A 4 11.05 5.06 72.37
CA LEU A 4 9.60 5.06 72.11
C LEU A 4 8.98 6.03 73.15
N HIS A 5 8.19 6.97 72.73
CA HIS A 5 7.40 7.88 73.50
C HIS A 5 5.93 7.76 73.23
N ASP A 6 5.16 7.31 74.20
CA ASP A 6 3.69 7.17 74.18
C ASP A 6 3.20 6.49 72.89
N ILE A 7 3.84 5.45 72.45
CA ILE A 7 3.47 4.75 71.19
C ILE A 7 2.10 4.09 71.33
N ARG A 8 1.20 4.51 70.45
CA ARG A 8 -0.16 3.91 70.33
C ARG A 8 -0.37 3.35 68.93
N LYS A 9 -1.05 2.24 68.86
CA LYS A 9 -1.39 1.61 67.57
C LYS A 9 -2.80 1.08 67.60
N ASP A 10 -3.62 1.56 66.67
CA ASP A 10 -4.99 1.16 66.45
C ASP A 10 -5.13 0.51 65.09
N TYR A 11 -5.89 -0.59 65.04
CA TYR A 11 -6.27 -1.26 63.81
C TYR A 11 -7.79 -1.22 63.64
N GLY A 12 -8.29 -1.03 62.44
CA GLY A 12 -9.71 -0.90 62.10
C GLY A 12 -10.15 0.56 61.99
N THR A 13 -11.40 0.78 61.62
CA THR A 13 -12.06 2.10 61.51
C THR A 13 -13.36 2.08 62.31
N ASP A 14 -13.59 3.15 63.12
CA ASP A 14 -14.78 3.47 63.91
C ASP A 14 -15.27 2.35 64.92
N ALA A 15 -16.29 1.58 64.61
CA ALA A 15 -16.95 0.66 65.56
C ALA A 15 -16.13 -0.60 65.92
N ASP A 16 -15.15 -1.02 65.08
CA ASP A 16 -14.33 -2.25 65.27
C ASP A 16 -12.82 -1.92 65.49
N THR A 17 -12.52 -0.83 66.18
CA THR A 17 -11.13 -0.43 66.47
C THR A 17 -10.50 -1.29 67.54
N VAL A 18 -9.42 -1.99 67.17
CA VAL A 18 -8.62 -2.78 68.13
C VAL A 18 -7.39 -1.97 68.56
N HIS A 19 -7.32 -1.58 69.82
CA HIS A 19 -6.21 -0.87 70.42
C HIS A 19 -5.07 -1.86 70.73
N ALA A 20 -4.15 -2.04 69.80
CA ALA A 20 -3.04 -2.99 69.93
C ALA A 20 -1.90 -2.50 70.83
N LEU A 21 -1.67 -1.18 70.88
CA LEU A 21 -0.73 -0.54 71.81
C LEU A 21 -1.38 0.71 72.41
N ARG A 22 -1.21 0.89 73.76
CA ARG A 22 -1.92 1.91 74.53
C ARG A 22 -0.95 2.82 75.32
N GLY A 23 0.06 3.42 74.57
CA GLY A 23 0.95 4.36 75.16
C GLY A 23 2.25 3.75 75.75
N VAL A 24 2.96 3.02 74.90
CA VAL A 24 4.22 2.37 75.26
C VAL A 24 5.37 3.36 75.22
N THR A 25 6.09 3.55 76.38
CA THR A 25 7.32 4.36 76.49
C THR A 25 8.44 3.45 76.91
N LEU A 26 9.51 3.38 76.12
CA LEU A 26 10.65 2.51 76.33
C LEU A 26 11.95 3.19 75.82
N HIS A 27 13.08 3.03 76.54
CA HIS A 27 14.39 3.39 76.06
C HIS A 27 15.29 2.15 76.00
N PHE A 28 16.06 2.01 74.90
CA PHE A 28 16.95 0.83 74.73
C PHE A 28 18.41 1.25 74.71
N ARG A 29 19.27 0.46 75.35
CA ARG A 29 20.74 0.61 75.35
C ARG A 29 21.33 0.12 74.01
N PRO A 30 22.48 0.52 73.59
CA PRO A 30 23.14 0.09 72.34
C PRO A 30 23.46 -1.36 72.29
N HIS A 31 23.74 -1.99 73.42
CA HIS A 31 24.16 -3.36 73.60
C HIS A 31 23.36 -3.99 74.74
N GLU A 32 22.27 -4.68 74.44
CA GLU A 32 21.50 -5.43 75.42
C GLU A 32 20.65 -6.51 74.74
N PHE A 33 20.34 -7.57 75.50
CA PHE A 33 19.36 -8.57 75.08
C PHE A 33 18.04 -8.33 75.82
N VAL A 34 17.10 -7.73 75.13
CA VAL A 34 15.76 -7.45 75.65
C VAL A 34 14.79 -8.51 75.27
N ALA A 35 14.13 -9.14 76.18
CA ALA A 35 13.01 -10.01 75.94
C ALA A 35 11.66 -9.34 76.28
N ILE A 36 10.75 -9.26 75.31
CA ILE A 36 9.40 -8.74 75.52
C ILE A 36 8.50 -9.96 75.74
N LEU A 37 8.00 -10.12 76.95
CA LEU A 37 7.14 -11.22 77.43
C LEU A 37 5.69 -10.78 77.53
N GLY A 38 4.74 -11.69 77.24
CA GLY A 38 3.30 -11.50 77.47
C GLY A 38 2.44 -12.55 76.77
N PRO A 39 1.14 -12.64 77.09
CA PRO A 39 0.25 -13.58 76.50
C PRO A 39 0.08 -13.30 74.99
N SER A 40 -0.45 -14.27 74.25
CA SER A 40 -0.73 -14.09 72.82
C SER A 40 -1.79 -12.99 72.61
N GLY A 41 -1.60 -12.12 71.63
CA GLY A 41 -2.52 -10.99 71.36
C GLY A 41 -2.27 -9.72 72.15
N CYS A 42 -1.34 -9.64 73.09
CA CYS A 42 -1.11 -8.45 73.91
C CYS A 42 -0.30 -7.30 73.25
N GLY A 43 -0.04 -7.38 71.94
CA GLY A 43 0.62 -6.30 71.16
C GLY A 43 2.10 -6.46 70.93
N LYS A 44 2.79 -7.52 71.38
CA LYS A 44 4.24 -7.76 71.31
C LYS A 44 4.80 -7.68 69.87
N THR A 45 4.20 -8.47 68.95
CA THR A 45 4.60 -8.43 67.54
C THR A 45 4.30 -7.09 66.88
N THR A 46 3.21 -6.42 67.27
CA THR A 46 2.90 -5.05 66.83
C THR A 46 3.98 -4.06 67.26
N LEU A 47 4.41 -4.15 68.50
CA LEU A 47 5.49 -3.31 69.03
C LEU A 47 6.80 -3.57 68.26
N LEU A 48 7.14 -4.85 68.04
CA LEU A 48 8.32 -5.23 67.26
C LEU A 48 8.27 -4.72 65.81
N ASN A 49 7.10 -4.83 65.18
CA ASN A 49 6.90 -4.35 63.80
C ASN A 49 7.04 -2.81 63.72
N ILE A 50 6.59 -2.05 64.72
CA ILE A 50 6.76 -0.60 64.78
C ILE A 50 8.24 -0.23 64.95
N ILE A 51 8.94 -0.91 65.86
CA ILE A 51 10.37 -0.71 66.07
C ILE A 51 11.15 -1.01 64.79
N GLY A 52 10.77 -2.06 64.06
CA GLY A 52 11.40 -2.45 62.82
C GLY A 52 10.98 -1.59 61.59
N GLY A 53 10.04 -0.67 61.73
CA GLY A 53 9.52 0.16 60.67
C GLY A 53 8.74 -0.65 59.61
N LEU A 54 8.20 -1.80 59.97
CA LEU A 54 7.33 -2.65 59.13
C LEU A 54 5.88 -2.12 59.18
N ASP A 55 5.49 -1.57 60.37
CA ASP A 55 4.19 -0.94 60.59
C ASP A 55 4.40 0.48 61.14
N HIS A 56 3.38 1.32 61.00
CA HIS A 56 3.37 2.67 61.51
C HIS A 56 2.53 2.78 62.79
N TYR A 57 2.98 3.54 63.75
CA TYR A 57 2.19 3.88 64.97
C TYR A 57 1.08 4.89 64.64
N THR A 58 -0.03 4.84 65.36
CA THR A 58 -1.14 5.78 65.20
C THR A 58 -0.87 7.11 65.90
N ALA A 59 -0.25 7.08 67.11
CA ALA A 59 0.15 8.26 67.88
C ALA A 59 1.43 7.95 68.68
N GLY A 60 2.08 9.00 69.19
CA GLY A 60 3.36 8.91 69.91
C GLY A 60 4.51 9.30 68.99
N ASP A 61 5.74 8.95 69.39
CA ASP A 61 6.93 9.20 68.59
C ASP A 61 7.99 8.11 68.80
N LEU A 62 8.55 7.64 67.72
CA LEU A 62 9.68 6.74 67.72
C LEU A 62 10.93 7.49 67.30
N VAL A 63 11.91 7.55 68.13
CA VAL A 63 13.18 8.26 67.92
C VAL A 63 14.29 7.26 67.67
N ILE A 64 14.99 7.34 66.55
CA ILE A 64 16.07 6.46 66.16
C ILE A 64 17.34 7.24 65.93
N GLY A 65 18.37 6.99 66.80
CA GLY A 65 19.63 7.76 66.72
C GLY A 65 19.43 9.24 66.85
N GLY A 66 18.51 9.67 67.74
CA GLY A 66 18.22 11.08 68.04
C GLY A 66 17.32 11.78 67.00
N VAL A 67 16.84 11.09 65.99
CA VAL A 67 15.95 11.65 64.93
C VAL A 67 14.55 11.06 65.07
N SER A 68 13.50 11.92 65.14
CA SER A 68 12.09 11.49 65.13
C SER A 68 11.70 10.85 63.84
N THR A 69 11.02 9.70 63.91
CA THR A 69 10.54 9.03 62.72
C THR A 69 9.36 9.72 62.03
N LYS A 70 8.76 10.74 62.63
CA LYS A 70 7.80 11.66 62.01
C LYS A 70 8.40 12.38 60.80
N GLU A 71 9.74 12.60 60.82
CA GLU A 71 10.48 13.21 59.72
C GLU A 71 10.89 12.21 58.62
N TYR A 72 10.70 10.91 58.88
CA TYR A 72 11.08 9.86 57.95
C TYR A 72 10.15 9.82 56.75
N ARG A 73 10.75 9.78 55.55
CA ARG A 73 10.06 9.44 54.28
C ARG A 73 10.20 7.94 54.02
N ASP A 74 9.39 7.42 53.14
CA ASP A 74 9.46 5.98 52.72
C ASP A 74 10.90 5.48 52.49
N ARG A 75 11.75 6.34 51.94
CA ARG A 75 13.14 5.99 51.64
C ARG A 75 14.02 5.89 52.88
N ASP A 76 13.73 6.66 53.91
CA ASP A 76 14.47 6.63 55.13
C ASP A 76 14.12 5.35 55.91
N TRP A 77 12.86 4.95 55.89
CA TRP A 77 12.39 3.65 56.36
C TRP A 77 13.00 2.47 55.62
N ASP A 78 13.08 2.52 54.24
CA ASP A 78 13.73 1.47 53.44
C ASP A 78 15.24 1.36 53.81
N THR A 79 15.92 2.47 54.02
CA THR A 79 17.33 2.52 54.45
C THR A 79 17.50 1.97 55.86
N TYR A 80 16.61 2.32 56.78
CA TYR A 80 16.60 1.84 58.14
C TYR A 80 16.47 0.31 58.21
N ARG A 81 15.46 -0.26 57.53
CA ARG A 81 15.25 -1.71 57.41
C ARG A 81 16.41 -2.47 56.76
N ASN A 82 17.08 -1.83 55.80
CA ASN A 82 18.15 -2.51 55.07
C ASN A 82 19.50 -2.50 55.84
N HIS A 83 19.81 -1.40 56.48
CA HIS A 83 21.17 -1.18 57.03
C HIS A 83 21.24 -1.21 58.57
N ARG A 84 20.14 -0.83 59.28
CA ARG A 84 20.18 -0.70 60.73
C ARG A 84 19.43 -1.82 61.45
N VAL A 85 18.50 -2.54 60.77
CA VAL A 85 17.68 -3.55 61.38
C VAL A 85 17.89 -4.89 60.69
N GLY A 86 18.12 -5.94 61.48
CA GLY A 86 18.06 -7.33 61.09
C GLY A 86 16.79 -7.97 61.65
N PHE A 87 15.90 -8.46 60.78
CA PHE A 87 14.61 -9.04 61.22
C PHE A 87 14.62 -10.58 61.15
N ILE A 88 14.33 -11.23 62.28
CA ILE A 88 14.14 -12.69 62.39
C ILE A 88 12.66 -12.97 62.64
N PHE A 89 11.99 -13.50 61.66
CA PHE A 89 10.54 -13.74 61.71
C PHE A 89 10.19 -15.07 62.31
N GLN A 90 9.04 -15.19 62.91
CA GLN A 90 8.49 -16.44 63.47
C GLN A 90 8.37 -17.58 62.44
N SER A 91 7.92 -17.28 61.22
CA SER A 91 7.72 -18.26 60.11
C SER A 91 8.88 -18.29 59.13
N TYR A 92 10.11 -18.02 59.49
CA TYR A 92 11.34 -17.98 58.71
C TYR A 92 11.30 -17.02 57.52
N ASN A 93 10.22 -16.91 56.83
CA ASN A 93 10.00 -16.01 55.65
C ASN A 93 11.14 -16.10 54.63
N LEU A 94 11.52 -17.32 54.28
CA LEU A 94 12.49 -17.59 53.23
C LEU A 94 11.74 -17.75 51.89
N ILE A 95 12.39 -17.32 50.79
CA ILE A 95 11.84 -17.51 49.42
C ILE A 95 12.03 -18.99 49.01
N PRO A 96 10.94 -19.77 48.84
CA PRO A 96 11.04 -21.24 48.76
C PRO A 96 11.80 -21.76 47.55
N HIS A 97 11.76 -21.03 46.42
CA HIS A 97 12.39 -21.44 45.16
C HIS A 97 13.86 -21.02 45.04
N GLN A 98 14.32 -20.15 45.95
CA GLN A 98 15.73 -19.73 46.00
C GLN A 98 16.55 -20.67 46.91
N SER A 99 17.86 -20.75 46.62
CA SER A 99 18.79 -21.49 47.50
C SER A 99 18.97 -20.74 48.82
N VAL A 100 19.50 -21.43 49.82
CA VAL A 100 19.90 -20.91 51.11
C VAL A 100 20.83 -19.70 50.96
N LEU A 101 21.86 -19.85 50.12
CA LEU A 101 22.79 -18.73 49.83
C LEU A 101 22.08 -17.56 49.20
N ALA A 102 21.19 -17.77 48.22
CA ALA A 102 20.48 -16.71 47.54
C ALA A 102 19.53 -15.95 48.49
N ASN A 103 18.90 -16.63 49.44
CA ASN A 103 18.06 -16.01 50.47
C ASN A 103 18.85 -15.04 51.38
N VAL A 104 20.10 -15.39 51.67
CA VAL A 104 20.98 -14.50 52.46
C VAL A 104 21.57 -13.36 51.60
N GLU A 105 21.99 -13.69 50.35
CA GLU A 105 22.49 -12.67 49.41
C GLU A 105 21.47 -11.58 49.09
N LEU A 106 20.17 -11.83 49.28
CA LEU A 106 19.06 -10.95 48.95
C LEU A 106 19.19 -9.59 49.67
N ALA A 107 19.51 -9.61 50.96
CA ALA A 107 19.70 -8.41 51.79
C ALA A 107 20.86 -7.53 51.24
N LEU A 108 21.97 -8.17 50.85
CA LEU A 108 23.12 -7.50 50.26
C LEU A 108 22.86 -7.02 48.81
N THR A 109 21.94 -7.70 48.09
CA THR A 109 21.53 -7.26 46.75
C THR A 109 20.82 -5.92 46.78
N LEU A 110 19.98 -5.70 47.79
CA LEU A 110 19.27 -4.46 48.03
C LEU A 110 20.21 -3.33 48.50
N SER A 111 21.31 -3.65 49.18
CA SER A 111 22.35 -2.70 49.57
C SER A 111 23.28 -2.29 48.42
N GLY A 112 23.12 -2.87 47.22
CA GLY A 112 23.93 -2.51 46.07
C GLY A 112 25.36 -3.11 46.08
N VAL A 113 25.62 -4.13 46.90
CA VAL A 113 26.94 -4.79 47.02
C VAL A 113 27.24 -5.59 45.75
N SER A 114 28.51 -5.64 45.34
CA SER A 114 28.91 -6.40 44.12
C SER A 114 28.67 -7.90 44.26
N ARG A 115 28.47 -8.62 43.18
CA ARG A 115 28.11 -10.05 43.16
C ARG A 115 29.16 -10.90 43.86
N ALA A 116 30.43 -10.61 43.67
CA ALA A 116 31.54 -11.36 44.31
C ALA A 116 31.54 -11.18 45.82
N GLU A 117 31.42 -9.94 46.27
CA GLU A 117 31.41 -9.54 47.69
C GLU A 117 30.14 -10.07 48.38
N ARG A 118 28.95 -10.00 47.75
CA ARG A 118 27.70 -10.56 48.26
C ARG A 118 27.85 -12.02 48.59
N ARG A 119 28.42 -12.79 47.62
CA ARG A 119 28.60 -14.21 47.79
C ARG A 119 29.58 -14.53 48.93
N ALA A 120 30.66 -13.80 49.01
CA ALA A 120 31.64 -14.00 50.11
C ALA A 120 31.00 -13.74 51.50
N ARG A 121 30.36 -12.59 51.66
CA ARG A 121 29.71 -12.17 52.92
C ARG A 121 28.54 -13.10 53.31
N ALA A 122 27.69 -13.51 52.32
CA ALA A 122 26.60 -14.42 52.58
C ALA A 122 27.10 -15.84 52.96
N THR A 123 28.19 -16.31 52.32
CA THR A 123 28.82 -17.59 52.69
C THR A 123 29.40 -17.54 54.09
N GLU A 124 30.05 -16.42 54.44
CA GLU A 124 30.59 -16.21 55.79
C GLU A 124 29.48 -16.17 56.84
N ALA A 125 28.39 -15.44 56.60
CA ALA A 125 27.25 -15.38 57.52
C ALA A 125 26.59 -16.75 57.72
N LEU A 126 26.48 -17.58 56.67
CA LEU A 126 25.97 -18.95 56.76
C LEU A 126 26.94 -19.88 57.48
N SER A 127 28.24 -19.70 57.35
CA SER A 127 29.25 -20.46 58.08
C SER A 127 29.17 -20.13 59.57
N ARG A 128 28.95 -18.89 59.97
CA ARG A 128 28.83 -18.49 61.39
C ARG A 128 27.63 -19.16 62.10
N VAL A 129 26.58 -19.45 61.33
CA VAL A 129 25.40 -20.18 61.83
C VAL A 129 25.46 -21.70 61.64
N GLY A 130 26.62 -22.23 61.24
CA GLY A 130 26.84 -23.68 61.04
C GLY A 130 26.19 -24.30 59.82
N LEU A 131 26.05 -23.53 58.74
CA LEU A 131 25.39 -23.96 57.51
C LEU A 131 26.30 -23.86 56.26
N ALA A 132 27.60 -23.96 56.44
CA ALA A 132 28.58 -23.83 55.34
C ALA A 132 28.35 -24.86 54.21
N ASP A 133 27.91 -26.10 54.55
CA ASP A 133 27.69 -27.20 53.58
C ASP A 133 26.32 -27.16 52.95
N GLN A 134 25.42 -26.26 53.32
CA GLN A 134 24.02 -26.28 52.90
C GLN A 134 23.69 -25.16 51.87
N LEU A 135 24.68 -24.44 51.34
CA LEU A 135 24.56 -23.25 50.53
C LEU A 135 23.63 -23.39 49.32
N LYS A 136 23.63 -24.58 48.67
CA LYS A 136 22.88 -24.86 47.43
C LYS A 136 21.48 -25.41 47.71
N LYS A 137 21.16 -25.85 48.91
CA LYS A 137 19.84 -26.41 49.23
C LYS A 137 18.77 -25.33 49.20
N LYS A 138 17.54 -25.75 49.00
CA LYS A 138 16.35 -24.89 49.07
C LYS A 138 15.70 -25.03 50.46
N PRO A 139 14.90 -24.03 50.89
CA PRO A 139 14.21 -24.08 52.20
C PRO A 139 13.41 -25.37 52.42
N GLY A 140 12.68 -25.90 51.43
CA GLY A 140 11.93 -27.16 51.51
C GLY A 140 12.78 -28.42 51.69
N GLN A 141 14.11 -28.34 51.69
CA GLN A 141 15.07 -29.41 51.88
C GLN A 141 15.78 -29.31 53.25
N MET A 142 15.31 -28.39 54.10
CA MET A 142 15.93 -28.00 55.37
C MET A 142 14.99 -28.30 56.54
N SER A 143 15.56 -28.64 57.71
CA SER A 143 14.77 -28.72 58.93
C SER A 143 14.37 -27.31 59.46
N GLY A 144 13.34 -27.22 60.30
CA GLY A 144 12.91 -25.98 60.91
C GLY A 144 14.03 -25.16 61.51
N GLY A 145 14.88 -25.81 62.34
CA GLY A 145 16.03 -25.17 62.97
C GLY A 145 17.09 -24.70 61.98
N GLN A 146 17.31 -25.47 60.89
CA GLN A 146 18.20 -25.02 59.82
C GLN A 146 17.62 -23.80 59.09
N MET A 147 16.31 -23.81 58.78
CA MET A 147 15.66 -22.63 58.20
C MET A 147 15.73 -21.38 59.05
N GLN A 148 15.59 -21.52 60.37
CA GLN A 148 15.76 -20.43 61.32
C GLN A 148 17.19 -19.87 61.34
N ARG A 149 18.20 -20.75 61.31
CA ARG A 149 19.61 -20.29 61.18
C ARG A 149 19.85 -19.54 59.88
N VAL A 150 19.21 -19.95 58.75
CA VAL A 150 19.27 -19.14 57.50
C VAL A 150 18.63 -17.78 57.68
N ALA A 151 17.47 -17.68 58.37
CA ALA A 151 16.83 -16.40 58.66
C ALA A 151 17.70 -15.50 59.53
N ILE A 152 18.40 -16.06 60.53
CA ILE A 152 19.37 -15.35 61.36
C ILE A 152 20.56 -14.87 60.50
N ALA A 153 21.15 -15.73 59.67
CA ALA A 153 22.24 -15.36 58.77
C ALA A 153 21.82 -14.21 57.84
N ARG A 154 20.59 -14.25 57.31
CA ARG A 154 20.03 -13.17 56.50
C ARG A 154 19.88 -11.87 57.26
N ALA A 155 19.42 -11.93 58.51
CA ALA A 155 19.28 -10.73 59.38
C ALA A 155 20.62 -10.09 59.68
N LEU A 156 21.68 -10.85 59.83
CA LEU A 156 23.02 -10.39 60.25
C LEU A 156 23.94 -9.98 59.12
N VAL A 157 23.66 -10.40 57.87
CA VAL A 157 24.60 -10.26 56.74
C VAL A 157 24.95 -8.80 56.37
N ASN A 158 24.05 -7.84 56.68
CA ASN A 158 24.27 -6.40 56.51
C ASN A 158 24.93 -5.74 57.74
N ASP A 159 25.25 -6.52 58.74
CA ASP A 159 25.83 -6.06 60.01
C ASP A 159 24.98 -4.96 60.73
N PRO A 160 23.66 -5.28 61.01
CA PRO A 160 22.74 -4.31 61.59
C PRO A 160 23.11 -3.92 63.03
N GLU A 161 22.70 -2.72 63.47
CA GLU A 161 22.84 -2.21 64.84
C GLU A 161 21.80 -2.86 65.79
N ILE A 162 20.60 -3.23 65.23
CA ILE A 162 19.45 -3.72 65.96
C ILE A 162 19.01 -5.04 65.33
N VAL A 163 18.81 -6.06 66.15
CA VAL A 163 18.23 -7.35 65.72
C VAL A 163 16.88 -7.53 66.41
N LEU A 164 15.84 -7.67 65.57
CA LEU A 164 14.47 -7.87 66.01
C LEU A 164 14.09 -9.34 65.83
N ALA A 165 13.74 -10.05 66.85
CA ALA A 165 13.41 -11.48 66.78
C ALA A 165 11.96 -11.72 67.27
N ASP A 166 11.08 -12.13 66.34
CA ASP A 166 9.69 -12.47 66.63
C ASP A 166 9.57 -13.99 66.85
N GLU A 167 9.46 -14.42 68.10
CA GLU A 167 9.35 -15.82 68.53
C GLU A 167 10.38 -16.77 67.83
N PRO A 168 11.70 -16.48 67.94
CA PRO A 168 12.70 -17.15 67.13
C PRO A 168 12.82 -18.70 67.38
N THR A 169 12.20 -19.20 68.44
CA THR A 169 12.23 -20.56 68.88
C THR A 169 10.85 -21.26 68.84
N GLY A 170 9.79 -20.54 68.48
CA GLY A 170 8.39 -21.02 68.63
C GLY A 170 8.00 -22.28 67.86
N ALA A 171 8.74 -22.65 66.82
CA ALA A 171 8.48 -23.85 65.97
C ALA A 171 9.61 -24.87 66.02
N LEU A 172 10.45 -24.83 67.07
CA LEU A 172 11.66 -25.66 67.18
C LEU A 172 11.62 -26.56 68.40
N ASP A 173 12.34 -27.68 68.34
CA ASP A 173 12.58 -28.52 69.50
C ASP A 173 13.49 -27.83 70.55
N THR A 174 13.45 -28.33 71.78
CA THR A 174 14.18 -27.70 72.92
C THR A 174 15.66 -27.54 72.66
N GLY A 175 16.34 -28.56 72.11
CA GLY A 175 17.78 -28.58 71.88
C GLY A 175 18.17 -27.55 70.76
N THR A 176 17.36 -27.44 69.69
CA THR A 176 17.59 -26.48 68.62
C THR A 176 17.27 -25.07 69.10
N SER A 177 16.24 -24.89 69.97
CA SER A 177 15.90 -23.63 70.61
C SER A 177 17.04 -23.08 71.47
N GLU A 178 17.67 -23.91 72.28
CA GLU A 178 18.87 -23.50 73.10
C GLU A 178 20.02 -23.06 72.24
N GLN A 179 20.33 -23.79 71.16
CA GLN A 179 21.39 -23.40 70.22
C GLN A 179 21.10 -22.06 69.50
N ILE A 180 19.84 -21.78 69.18
CA ILE A 180 19.45 -20.45 68.61
C ILE A 180 19.58 -19.38 69.64
N MET A 181 19.22 -19.61 70.88
CA MET A 181 19.31 -18.63 71.99
C MET A 181 20.75 -18.33 72.36
N GLU A 182 21.63 -19.30 72.41
CA GLU A 182 23.07 -19.11 72.56
C GLU A 182 23.66 -18.24 71.47
N LEU A 183 23.29 -18.49 70.18
CA LEU A 183 23.74 -17.70 69.05
C LEU A 183 23.28 -16.24 69.20
N LEU A 184 22.04 -16.00 69.62
CA LEU A 184 21.51 -14.65 69.84
C LEU A 184 22.18 -13.94 71.03
N ALA A 185 22.47 -14.68 72.10
CA ALA A 185 23.19 -14.14 73.26
C ALA A 185 24.59 -13.67 72.88
N ASP A 186 25.35 -14.45 72.11
CA ASP A 186 26.71 -14.06 71.63
C ASP A 186 26.67 -12.79 70.77
N ILE A 187 25.59 -12.54 70.06
CA ILE A 187 25.40 -11.33 69.22
C ILE A 187 25.02 -10.14 70.08
N ALA A 188 24.32 -10.33 71.21
CA ALA A 188 23.86 -9.26 72.12
C ALA A 188 25.00 -8.44 72.76
N ASP A 189 26.14 -9.06 72.89
CA ASP A 189 27.35 -8.37 73.43
C ASP A 189 27.80 -7.15 72.61
N ARG A 190 27.39 -7.15 71.29
CA ARG A 190 27.79 -6.14 70.31
C ARG A 190 26.64 -5.38 69.68
N LYS A 191 25.39 -5.84 69.90
CA LYS A 191 24.20 -5.32 69.21
C LYS A 191 23.00 -5.29 70.14
N LEU A 192 22.07 -4.38 69.87
CA LEU A 192 20.77 -4.43 70.53
C LEU A 192 19.95 -5.58 69.96
N ILE A 193 19.55 -6.54 70.82
CA ILE A 193 18.59 -7.58 70.45
C ILE A 193 17.29 -7.31 71.17
N VAL A 194 16.19 -7.21 70.42
CA VAL A 194 14.82 -7.18 70.96
C VAL A 194 14.08 -8.41 70.50
N MET A 195 13.85 -9.31 71.45
CA MET A 195 13.15 -10.58 71.19
C MET A 195 11.73 -10.53 71.76
N VAL A 196 10.77 -10.96 71.01
CA VAL A 196 9.43 -11.28 71.50
C VAL A 196 9.34 -12.77 71.73
N THR A 197 8.86 -13.19 72.90
CA THR A 197 8.63 -14.58 73.20
C THR A 197 7.45 -14.75 74.17
N HIS A 198 6.84 -15.92 74.14
CA HIS A 198 5.87 -16.34 75.14
C HIS A 198 6.46 -17.36 76.14
N ASN A 199 7.73 -17.74 75.96
CA ASN A 199 8.44 -18.67 76.84
C ASN A 199 9.27 -17.89 77.91
N PRO A 200 8.83 -17.92 79.16
CA PRO A 200 9.50 -17.19 80.26
C PRO A 200 10.87 -17.79 80.58
N ASP A 201 11.02 -19.14 80.52
CA ASP A 201 12.26 -19.83 80.89
C ASP A 201 13.44 -19.41 79.99
N LEU A 202 13.17 -19.29 78.69
CA LEU A 202 14.17 -18.82 77.70
C LEU A 202 14.49 -17.35 77.91
N ALA A 203 13.48 -16.52 78.24
CA ALA A 203 13.71 -15.13 78.48
C ALA A 203 14.56 -14.90 79.74
N GLU A 204 14.27 -15.64 80.85
CA GLU A 204 14.99 -15.51 82.13
C GLU A 204 16.43 -16.03 82.05
N ARG A 205 16.67 -17.02 81.18
CA ARG A 205 18.00 -17.61 81.04
C ARG A 205 18.97 -16.80 80.17
N TYR A 206 18.45 -16.13 79.14
CA TYR A 206 19.30 -15.51 78.09
C TYR A 206 19.17 -14.00 78.01
N ALA A 207 18.05 -13.39 78.41
CA ALA A 207 17.87 -11.98 78.29
C ALA A 207 18.53 -11.17 79.45
N THR A 208 19.16 -10.08 79.18
CA THR A 208 19.70 -9.13 80.16
C THR A 208 18.64 -8.20 80.68
N ARG A 209 17.50 -8.08 80.01
CA ARG A 209 16.33 -7.28 80.34
C ARG A 209 15.05 -7.90 79.92
N ILE A 210 14.06 -7.95 80.74
CA ILE A 210 12.75 -8.56 80.49
C ILE A 210 11.67 -7.48 80.64
N ILE A 211 10.92 -7.22 79.59
CA ILE A 211 9.82 -6.28 79.58
C ILE A 211 8.51 -7.07 79.41
N ARG A 212 7.61 -6.97 80.39
CA ARG A 212 6.33 -7.64 80.37
C ARG A 212 5.26 -6.70 79.77
N VAL A 213 4.57 -7.19 78.73
CA VAL A 213 3.48 -6.45 78.08
C VAL A 213 2.18 -7.17 78.27
N LEU A 214 1.14 -6.45 78.71
CA LEU A 214 -0.22 -6.94 78.85
C LEU A 214 -1.18 -5.87 78.28
N ASP A 215 -2.15 -6.32 77.46
CA ASP A 215 -3.19 -5.44 76.81
C ASP A 215 -2.64 -4.13 76.21
N GLY A 216 -1.50 -4.23 75.54
CA GLY A 216 -0.87 -3.09 74.85
C GLY A 216 -0.12 -2.11 75.73
N GLN A 217 0.11 -2.47 77.01
CA GLN A 217 0.85 -1.61 77.98
C GLN A 217 2.03 -2.39 78.53
N VAL A 218 3.10 -1.65 78.89
CA VAL A 218 4.23 -2.18 79.70
C VAL A 218 3.83 -2.29 81.16
N VAL A 219 3.82 -3.52 81.70
CA VAL A 219 3.41 -3.80 83.07
C VAL A 219 4.62 -3.86 84.00
N SER A 220 5.74 -4.38 83.57
CA SER A 220 6.97 -4.41 84.31
C SER A 220 8.19 -4.42 83.42
N ASP A 221 9.27 -3.93 83.87
CA ASP A 221 10.60 -3.83 83.23
C ASP A 221 11.65 -4.21 84.30
N SER A 222 12.41 -5.29 84.04
CA SER A 222 13.35 -5.86 85.04
C SER A 222 14.64 -5.00 85.21
N ASN A 223 14.95 -4.16 84.23
CA ASN A 223 16.14 -3.34 84.24
C ASN A 223 15.89 -2.01 83.51
N PRO A 224 15.04 -1.11 84.02
CA PRO A 224 14.63 0.13 83.37
C PRO A 224 15.84 1.00 83.00
N TYR A 225 15.67 1.72 81.85
CA TYR A 225 16.68 2.65 81.36
C TYR A 225 16.04 3.98 81.00
N ASP A 226 16.39 5.02 81.57
CA ASP A 226 15.75 6.36 81.44
C ASP A 226 16.34 7.18 80.25
N GLY A 227 17.30 6.64 79.51
CA GLY A 227 17.95 7.40 78.43
C GLY A 227 18.94 8.43 78.78
N VAL A 228 19.25 8.66 80.13
CA VAL A 228 20.28 9.55 80.55
C VAL A 228 21.63 8.85 80.47
N SER A 229 22.56 9.39 79.74
CA SER A 229 23.93 8.85 79.62
C SER A 229 24.66 9.01 80.96
N GLU A 230 25.08 7.89 81.54
CA GLU A 230 26.24 7.96 82.49
C GLU A 230 27.40 8.49 81.64
N GLU A 231 28.00 9.62 82.11
CA GLU A 231 29.27 10.15 81.55
C GLU A 231 30.32 9.04 81.65
N VAL A 232 30.73 8.51 80.51
CA VAL A 232 31.97 7.72 80.47
C VAL A 232 33.13 8.68 80.55
N THR A 233 33.75 8.75 81.76
CA THR A 233 35.05 9.36 81.94
C THR A 233 36.10 8.74 81.04
N GLU A 234 36.74 9.61 80.30
CA GLU A 234 38.10 9.64 79.78
C GLU A 234 38.73 8.31 79.26
N ASN A 235 39.03 8.32 78.05
CA ASN A 235 40.38 8.10 77.56
C ASN A 235 40.67 8.95 76.33
N GLU A 236 41.30 10.12 76.60
CA GLU A 236 42.15 10.80 75.64
C GLU A 236 43.26 9.85 75.19
N ASP A 237 43.37 9.64 73.97
CA ASP A 237 44.60 9.71 73.17
C ASP A 237 44.37 9.08 71.84
N ARG A 238 44.27 9.89 70.82
CA ARG A 238 45.04 9.76 69.58
C ARG A 238 44.77 10.94 68.64
N THR A 239 45.68 11.85 68.70
CA THR A 239 46.34 12.59 67.64
C THR A 239 45.43 13.33 66.65
N ALA A 240 45.28 14.61 66.97
CA ALA A 240 45.18 15.69 66.03
C ALA A 240 46.50 15.79 65.24
N ALA A 241 46.49 15.61 63.98
CA ALA A 241 47.57 16.02 63.10
C ALA A 241 47.01 17.08 62.13
N GLU A 242 47.45 18.32 62.46
CA GLU A 242 47.82 19.39 61.53
C GLU A 242 47.12 19.55 60.20
N VAL A 243 46.40 20.64 60.04
CA VAL A 243 46.57 21.54 58.91
C VAL A 243 46.54 22.97 59.41
N THR A 244 47.71 23.56 59.41
CA THR A 244 47.98 24.97 59.61
C THR A 244 47.33 25.85 58.58
N ALA A 245 46.85 26.98 59.08
CA ALA A 245 46.42 28.11 58.26
C ALA A 245 47.59 28.78 57.56
N ASP A 246 47.41 29.20 56.37
CA ASP A 246 47.85 30.52 55.89
C ASP A 246 47.16 30.95 54.62
N GLY A 247 46.79 32.22 54.48
CA GLY A 247 46.49 32.83 53.22
C GLY A 247 45.22 33.65 53.09
N ALA A 248 45.41 34.91 53.60
CA ALA A 248 44.70 36.16 53.32
C ALA A 248 43.56 36.26 52.32
N ALA A 249 42.60 37.05 52.72
CA ALA A 249 41.32 37.40 52.03
C ALA A 249 41.47 38.21 50.73
N ALA A 250 40.50 37.97 49.81
CA ALA A 250 39.94 39.01 48.95
C ALA A 250 38.42 38.75 48.80
N PRO A 251 37.58 39.78 48.74
CA PRO A 251 36.14 39.67 48.93
C PRO A 251 35.39 39.52 47.60
N GLY A 252 34.45 38.59 47.55
CA GLY A 252 33.45 38.58 46.47
C GLY A 252 33.09 37.25 45.78
N GLU A 253 32.70 36.24 46.60
CA GLU A 253 31.97 35.11 46.00
C GLU A 253 30.83 34.61 46.90
N LYS A 254 29.68 34.36 46.23
CA LYS A 254 28.46 33.91 46.89
C LYS A 254 28.66 32.54 47.59
N PRO A 255 27.94 32.25 48.70
CA PRO A 255 28.16 31.06 49.52
C PRO A 255 27.82 29.79 48.68
N GLY A 256 28.86 29.03 48.38
CA GLY A 256 28.77 27.72 47.74
C GLY A 256 28.04 26.73 48.66
N LYS A 257 27.07 26.00 48.07
CA LYS A 257 26.35 24.89 48.69
C LYS A 257 27.36 23.88 49.29
N ALA A 258 27.34 23.71 50.59
CA ALA A 258 28.10 22.69 51.31
C ALA A 258 27.83 21.32 50.63
N LYS A 259 28.90 20.61 50.26
CA LYS A 259 28.82 19.24 49.72
C LYS A 259 28.22 18.34 50.81
N ARG A 260 26.90 18.08 50.72
CA ARG A 260 26.22 17.05 51.52
C ARG A 260 26.94 15.71 51.25
N ALA A 261 27.48 15.09 52.31
CA ALA A 261 28.09 13.76 52.22
C ALA A 261 27.19 12.82 51.41
N LYS A 262 27.76 12.10 50.46
CA LYS A 262 27.01 11.15 49.60
C LYS A 262 26.35 10.08 50.49
N ARG A 263 25.05 10.27 50.82
CA ARG A 263 24.22 9.20 51.43
C ARG A 263 24.34 7.96 50.56
N LYS A 264 24.69 6.83 51.14
CA LYS A 264 24.69 5.53 50.45
C LYS A 264 23.31 5.30 49.85
N LYS A 265 23.23 5.20 48.53
CA LYS A 265 21.97 4.97 47.81
C LYS A 265 21.61 3.50 47.91
N THR A 266 20.55 3.16 48.62
CA THR A 266 19.88 1.88 48.52
C THR A 266 19.05 1.85 47.21
N SER A 267 19.55 1.22 46.18
CA SER A 267 18.81 1.07 44.92
C SER A 267 19.41 -0.10 44.14
N MET A 268 18.59 -1.09 43.83
CA MET A 268 18.98 -2.20 42.99
C MET A 268 19.13 -1.74 41.52
N SER A 269 20.25 -2.12 40.88
CA SER A 269 20.47 -1.88 39.47
C SER A 269 19.37 -2.58 38.64
N PHE A 270 18.91 -1.94 37.55
CA PHE A 270 17.91 -2.56 36.63
C PHE A 270 18.42 -3.88 36.03
N LEU A 271 19.72 -3.99 35.73
CA LEU A 271 20.34 -5.22 35.27
C LEU A 271 20.27 -6.34 36.32
N THR A 272 20.42 -5.98 37.63
CA THR A 272 20.24 -6.94 38.72
C THR A 272 18.78 -7.38 38.87
N ALA A 273 17.83 -6.44 38.68
CA ALA A 273 16.41 -6.76 38.64
C ALA A 273 16.07 -7.69 37.45
N LEU A 274 16.66 -7.45 36.27
CA LEU A 274 16.49 -8.29 35.07
C LEU A 274 17.01 -9.72 35.31
N SER A 275 18.21 -9.87 35.90
CA SER A 275 18.79 -11.17 36.24
C SER A 275 17.95 -11.93 37.28
N LEU A 276 17.43 -11.23 38.29
CA LEU A 276 16.56 -11.81 39.29
C LEU A 276 15.24 -12.31 38.67
N SER A 277 14.63 -11.48 37.82
CA SER A 277 13.39 -11.79 37.12
C SER A 277 13.55 -12.97 36.16
N LEU A 278 14.69 -13.02 35.41
CA LEU A 278 14.98 -14.15 34.53
C LEU A 278 15.06 -15.48 35.31
N ASN A 279 15.77 -15.49 36.45
CA ASN A 279 15.85 -16.66 37.29
C ASN A 279 14.46 -17.08 37.79
N ASN A 280 13.61 -16.14 38.18
CA ASN A 280 12.24 -16.41 38.63
C ASN A 280 11.39 -17.02 37.53
N LEU A 281 11.42 -16.47 36.30
CA LEU A 281 10.70 -16.97 35.14
C LEU A 281 11.14 -18.41 34.79
N MET A 282 12.44 -18.71 34.89
CA MET A 282 12.99 -20.03 34.61
C MET A 282 12.57 -21.09 35.64
N THR A 283 12.10 -20.71 36.81
CA THR A 283 11.54 -21.68 37.80
C THR A 283 10.11 -22.13 37.46
N LYS A 284 9.34 -21.29 36.73
CA LYS A 284 7.94 -21.56 36.31
C LYS A 284 7.83 -21.61 34.78
N LYS A 285 8.62 -22.47 34.12
CA LYS A 285 8.78 -22.52 32.65
C LYS A 285 7.47 -22.62 31.86
N THR A 286 6.57 -23.52 32.30
CA THR A 286 5.28 -23.74 31.62
C THR A 286 4.41 -22.47 31.60
N ARG A 287 4.34 -21.79 32.74
CA ARG A 287 3.58 -20.54 32.85
C ARG A 287 4.19 -19.42 31.96
N THR A 288 5.51 -19.26 32.03
CA THR A 288 6.23 -18.27 31.20
C THR A 288 5.99 -18.55 29.73
N PHE A 289 6.06 -19.81 29.29
CA PHE A 289 5.77 -20.20 27.92
C PHE A 289 4.33 -19.85 27.51
N LEU A 290 3.33 -20.26 28.31
CA LEU A 290 1.91 -19.98 28.02
C LEU A 290 1.63 -18.47 27.95
N THR A 291 2.22 -17.68 28.88
CA THR A 291 2.06 -16.22 28.87
C THR A 291 2.69 -15.61 27.63
N SER A 292 3.89 -16.03 27.27
CA SER A 292 4.60 -15.55 26.08
C SER A 292 3.90 -16.00 24.80
N PHE A 293 3.35 -17.21 24.76
CA PHE A 293 2.57 -17.71 23.64
C PHE A 293 1.29 -16.90 23.45
N ALA A 294 0.53 -16.64 24.53
CA ALA A 294 -0.65 -15.78 24.46
C ALA A 294 -0.31 -14.36 23.96
N GLY A 295 0.83 -13.83 24.41
CA GLY A 295 1.34 -12.53 23.95
C GLY A 295 1.82 -12.53 22.50
N SER A 296 2.26 -13.68 21.97
CA SER A 296 2.77 -13.80 20.60
C SER A 296 1.67 -13.82 19.54
N ILE A 297 0.40 -14.13 19.88
CA ILE A 297 -0.70 -14.26 18.90
C ILE A 297 -0.89 -12.98 18.08
N GLY A 298 -0.92 -11.82 18.74
CA GLY A 298 -1.01 -10.54 18.04
C GLY A 298 0.21 -10.24 17.15
N ILE A 299 1.40 -10.63 17.60
CA ILE A 299 2.64 -10.45 16.82
C ILE A 299 2.66 -11.38 15.61
N ILE A 300 2.20 -12.63 15.75
CA ILE A 300 2.07 -13.58 14.64
C ILE A 300 1.16 -13.01 13.55
N GLY A 301 0.01 -12.43 13.92
CA GLY A 301 -0.94 -11.83 12.98
C GLY A 301 -0.31 -10.69 12.17
N ILE A 302 0.33 -9.73 12.86
CA ILE A 302 0.99 -8.60 12.19
C ILE A 302 2.16 -9.10 11.32
N ALA A 303 2.98 -10.01 11.84
CA ALA A 303 4.12 -10.52 11.12
C ALA A 303 3.72 -11.28 9.84
N LEU A 304 2.61 -12.05 9.88
CA LEU A 304 2.05 -12.71 8.70
C LEU A 304 1.55 -11.71 7.66
N ILE A 305 0.81 -10.68 8.10
CA ILE A 305 0.31 -9.64 7.20
C ILE A 305 1.47 -8.86 6.57
N LEU A 306 2.46 -8.47 7.37
CA LEU A 306 3.65 -7.79 6.85
C LEU A 306 4.45 -8.69 5.89
N ALA A 307 4.54 -10.00 6.19
CA ALA A 307 5.22 -10.95 5.30
C ALA A 307 4.47 -11.11 3.98
N LEU A 308 3.14 -11.18 4.01
CA LEU A 308 2.30 -11.27 2.81
C LEU A 308 2.35 -9.97 2.01
N SER A 309 2.14 -8.82 2.64
CA SER A 309 2.20 -7.51 1.99
C SER A 309 3.55 -7.25 1.34
N ASN A 310 4.65 -7.49 2.07
CA ASN A 310 6.00 -7.36 1.51
C ASN A 310 6.25 -8.35 0.36
N GLY A 311 5.75 -9.57 0.47
CA GLY A 311 5.88 -10.57 -0.58
C GLY A 311 5.11 -10.22 -1.85
N ILE A 312 3.90 -9.66 -1.70
CA ILE A 312 3.10 -9.14 -2.81
C ILE A 312 3.78 -7.91 -3.43
N SER A 313 4.28 -6.98 -2.62
CA SER A 313 5.03 -5.82 -3.13
C SER A 313 6.24 -6.25 -3.96
N LEU A 314 7.06 -7.17 -3.45
CA LEU A 314 8.20 -7.71 -4.19
C LEU A 314 7.81 -8.45 -5.49
N PHE A 315 6.65 -9.10 -5.50
CA PHE A 315 6.13 -9.70 -6.72
C PHE A 315 5.67 -8.64 -7.71
N ILE A 316 4.98 -7.59 -7.24
CA ILE A 316 4.57 -6.47 -8.07
C ILE A 316 5.80 -5.76 -8.64
N ASP A 317 6.81 -5.46 -7.81
CA ASP A 317 8.05 -4.85 -8.26
C ASP A 317 8.71 -5.69 -9.37
N LYS A 318 8.72 -7.03 -9.21
CA LYS A 318 9.24 -7.92 -10.24
C LYS A 318 8.38 -7.92 -11.52
N VAL A 319 7.03 -8.02 -11.38
CA VAL A 319 6.12 -7.92 -12.53
C VAL A 319 6.28 -6.58 -13.23
N GLN A 320 6.44 -5.52 -12.45
CA GLN A 320 6.71 -4.19 -12.96
C GLN A 320 8.02 -4.14 -13.76
N GLU A 321 9.10 -4.64 -13.22
CA GLU A 321 10.42 -4.68 -13.88
C GLU A 321 10.36 -5.49 -15.18
N ASP A 322 9.74 -6.66 -15.14
CA ASP A 322 9.53 -7.51 -16.33
C ASP A 322 8.59 -6.85 -17.36
N THR A 323 7.61 -6.05 -16.90
CA THR A 323 6.60 -5.40 -17.75
C THR A 323 7.13 -4.10 -18.36
N LEU A 324 8.00 -3.35 -17.67
CA LEU A 324 8.63 -2.12 -18.19
C LEU A 324 9.31 -2.33 -19.55
N SER A 325 9.89 -3.51 -19.76
CA SER A 325 10.54 -3.88 -21.02
C SER A 325 9.57 -4.14 -22.18
N SER A 326 8.28 -4.32 -21.87
CA SER A 326 7.25 -4.66 -22.88
C SER A 326 6.30 -3.49 -23.16
N TYR A 327 6.15 -2.57 -22.21
CA TYR A 327 5.31 -1.39 -22.35
C TYR A 327 6.15 -0.12 -22.19
N PRO A 328 6.52 0.51 -23.32
CA PRO A 328 7.33 1.72 -23.29
C PRO A 328 6.53 2.92 -22.76
N VAL A 329 7.26 3.96 -22.39
CA VAL A 329 6.70 5.32 -22.32
C VAL A 329 6.52 5.79 -23.76
N GLU A 330 5.28 6.06 -24.15
CA GLU A 330 4.93 6.37 -25.53
C GLU A 330 4.72 7.88 -25.74
N VAL A 331 5.43 8.43 -26.69
CA VAL A 331 5.21 9.80 -27.21
C VAL A 331 4.72 9.65 -28.64
N THR A 332 3.41 9.71 -28.82
CA THR A 332 2.77 9.68 -30.14
C THR A 332 2.59 11.09 -30.67
N ARG A 333 2.53 11.26 -32.00
CA ARG A 333 2.30 12.56 -32.62
C ARG A 333 0.97 13.14 -32.18
N GLU A 334 -0.08 12.37 -32.32
CA GLU A 334 -1.40 12.70 -31.81
C GLU A 334 -1.59 12.00 -30.48
N THR A 335 -1.83 12.75 -29.42
CA THR A 335 -1.98 12.22 -28.07
C THR A 335 -3.24 12.76 -27.43
N MET A 336 -3.84 11.90 -26.59
CA MET A 336 -4.92 12.30 -25.70
C MET A 336 -4.45 12.19 -24.25
N ASP A 337 -4.74 13.18 -23.45
CA ASP A 337 -4.48 13.10 -22.01
C ASP A 337 -5.47 12.15 -21.33
N LEU A 338 -5.10 10.86 -21.32
CA LEU A 338 -5.88 9.80 -20.72
C LEU A 338 -6.06 10.00 -19.20
N SER A 339 -5.10 10.66 -18.55
CA SER A 339 -5.17 10.97 -17.12
C SER A 339 -6.24 12.02 -16.82
N ALA A 340 -6.29 13.08 -17.64
CA ALA A 340 -7.33 14.10 -17.56
C ALA A 340 -8.72 13.52 -17.84
N MET A 341 -8.84 12.66 -18.86
CA MET A 341 -10.09 11.94 -19.17
C MET A 341 -10.55 11.05 -18.02
N LEU A 342 -9.65 10.26 -17.44
CA LEU A 342 -9.97 9.34 -16.34
C LEU A 342 -10.36 10.13 -15.07
N SER A 343 -9.69 11.25 -14.81
CA SER A 343 -10.00 12.15 -13.70
C SER A 343 -11.36 12.80 -13.88
N ALA A 344 -11.69 13.27 -15.09
CA ALA A 344 -12.98 13.84 -15.43
C ALA A 344 -14.11 12.78 -15.30
N PHE A 345 -13.85 11.53 -15.71
CA PHE A 345 -14.82 10.44 -15.60
C PHE A 345 -15.02 9.97 -14.16
N SER A 346 -13.96 9.97 -13.33
CA SER A 346 -14.03 9.53 -11.93
C SER A 346 -14.63 10.56 -10.97
N GLY A 347 -14.82 11.80 -11.42
CA GLY A 347 -15.32 12.90 -10.57
C GLY A 347 -14.34 13.34 -9.47
N ALA A 348 -13.07 13.00 -9.60
CA ALA A 348 -12.02 13.22 -8.59
C ALA A 348 -11.64 14.71 -8.37
N GLY A 349 -12.38 15.66 -8.95
CA GLY A 349 -12.11 17.10 -8.81
C GLY A 349 -13.00 17.86 -7.84
N ASN A 350 -13.98 17.21 -7.19
CA ASN A 350 -15.01 17.88 -6.39
C ASN A 350 -15.00 17.55 -4.89
N ASP A 351 -13.84 17.20 -4.33
CA ASP A 351 -13.71 16.83 -2.91
C ASP A 351 -14.09 17.95 -1.91
N ASP A 352 -14.18 19.23 -2.35
CA ASP A 352 -14.57 20.36 -1.52
C ASP A 352 -16.04 20.79 -1.67
N PHE A 353 -16.85 20.05 -2.46
CA PHE A 353 -18.26 20.37 -2.63
C PHE A 353 -19.09 19.98 -1.40
N GLN A 354 -19.69 20.97 -0.75
CA GLN A 354 -20.64 20.76 0.35
C GLN A 354 -22.06 21.00 -0.14
N PRO A 355 -22.92 19.98 -0.22
CA PRO A 355 -24.31 20.13 -0.64
C PRO A 355 -25.13 20.89 0.40
N GLU A 356 -25.99 21.79 -0.03
CA GLU A 356 -27.00 22.42 0.81
C GLU A 356 -28.24 21.52 0.92
N ASP A 357 -28.84 21.46 2.10
CA ASP A 357 -30.03 20.62 2.35
C ASP A 357 -31.21 21.06 1.47
N GLY A 358 -31.81 20.10 0.80
CA GLY A 358 -33.02 20.31 0.00
C GLY A 358 -32.83 20.54 -1.49
N TYR A 359 -31.59 20.44 -1.99
CA TYR A 359 -31.26 20.56 -3.41
C TYR A 359 -30.65 19.28 -3.96
N ILE A 360 -30.88 19.03 -5.25
CA ILE A 360 -30.14 18.02 -6.04
C ILE A 360 -29.29 18.78 -7.04
N TYR A 361 -28.05 18.45 -7.12
CA TYR A 361 -27.07 19.13 -7.97
C TYR A 361 -26.77 18.30 -9.22
N SER A 362 -26.49 18.98 -10.33
CA SER A 362 -25.97 18.33 -11.52
C SER A 362 -24.55 17.90 -11.26
N ASN A 363 -24.23 16.66 -11.61
CA ASN A 363 -22.86 16.20 -11.66
C ASN A 363 -22.35 16.38 -13.10
N ASP A 364 -21.50 17.36 -13.31
CA ASP A 364 -20.99 17.76 -14.63
C ASP A 364 -19.94 16.79 -15.21
N GLN A 365 -20.02 15.51 -14.87
CA GLN A 365 -19.07 14.47 -15.35
C GLN A 365 -19.03 14.40 -16.87
N LEU A 366 -20.19 14.43 -17.54
CA LEU A 366 -20.25 14.36 -19.00
C LEU A 366 -19.65 15.63 -19.65
N THR A 367 -19.94 16.79 -19.08
CA THR A 367 -19.37 18.07 -19.54
C THR A 367 -17.86 18.10 -19.31
N GLY A 368 -17.42 17.67 -18.13
CA GLY A 368 -15.99 17.54 -17.80
C GLY A 368 -15.26 16.57 -18.73
N PHE A 369 -15.86 15.41 -19.00
CA PHE A 369 -15.32 14.43 -19.94
C PHE A 369 -15.26 14.99 -21.38
N THR A 370 -16.31 15.66 -21.86
CA THR A 370 -16.34 16.26 -23.20
C THR A 370 -15.29 17.37 -23.34
N ASN A 371 -15.13 18.21 -22.32
CA ASN A 371 -14.10 19.25 -22.32
C ASN A 371 -12.70 18.60 -22.27
N ALA A 372 -12.50 17.57 -21.45
CA ALA A 372 -11.24 16.83 -21.41
C ALA A 372 -10.89 16.15 -22.75
N LEU A 373 -11.91 15.68 -23.50
CA LEU A 373 -11.75 15.16 -24.86
C LEU A 373 -11.32 16.26 -25.85
N LEU A 374 -11.96 17.43 -25.79
CA LEU A 374 -11.66 18.54 -26.71
C LEU A 374 -10.32 19.22 -26.38
N ASP A 375 -10.04 19.43 -25.11
CA ASP A 375 -8.82 20.08 -24.63
C ASP A 375 -7.63 19.10 -24.57
N GLY A 376 -7.89 17.80 -24.47
CA GLY A 376 -6.88 16.75 -24.34
C GLY A 376 -6.25 16.33 -25.66
N TYR A 377 -6.84 16.70 -26.82
CA TYR A 377 -6.24 16.42 -28.12
C TYR A 377 -5.10 17.41 -28.38
N ARG A 378 -3.88 16.89 -28.41
CA ARG A 378 -2.67 17.67 -28.70
C ARG A 378 -1.83 16.99 -29.75
N GLU A 379 -1.15 17.80 -30.57
CA GLU A 379 -0.15 17.33 -31.52
C GLU A 379 1.26 17.62 -30.97
N ASN A 380 2.06 16.56 -30.80
CA ASN A 380 3.44 16.65 -30.37
C ASN A 380 4.36 16.97 -31.54
N ASP A 381 5.27 17.93 -31.40
CA ASP A 381 6.34 18.19 -32.36
C ASP A 381 7.47 17.17 -32.20
N LEU A 382 7.25 15.98 -32.80
CA LEU A 382 8.22 14.89 -32.72
C LEU A 382 9.51 15.16 -33.50
N VAL A 383 9.49 16.07 -34.45
CA VAL A 383 10.69 16.46 -35.21
C VAL A 383 11.64 17.27 -34.32
N ALA A 384 11.12 18.28 -33.62
CA ALA A 384 11.91 19.05 -32.66
C ALA A 384 12.39 18.19 -31.48
N PHE A 385 11.47 17.35 -30.97
CA PHE A 385 11.79 16.48 -29.83
C PHE A 385 12.86 15.42 -30.20
N ARG A 386 12.79 14.82 -31.40
CA ARG A 386 13.84 13.92 -31.88
C ARG A 386 15.20 14.61 -31.98
N LYS A 387 15.25 15.85 -32.49
CA LYS A 387 16.51 16.63 -32.52
C LYS A 387 17.08 16.84 -31.12
N TYR A 388 16.20 17.08 -30.13
CA TYR A 388 16.61 17.17 -28.73
C TYR A 388 17.20 15.84 -28.25
N ILE A 389 16.51 14.71 -28.46
CA ILE A 389 16.97 13.36 -28.05
C ILE A 389 18.33 13.00 -28.66
N GLU A 390 18.58 13.43 -29.92
CA GLU A 390 19.85 13.17 -30.61
C GLU A 390 20.98 14.16 -30.25
N SER A 391 20.67 15.19 -29.45
CA SER A 391 21.65 16.21 -29.02
C SER A 391 22.37 15.77 -27.75
N ASP A 392 23.57 16.38 -27.53
CA ASP A 392 24.35 16.16 -26.29
C ASP A 392 23.65 16.71 -25.02
N ALA A 393 22.55 17.44 -25.16
CA ALA A 393 21.79 17.97 -24.02
C ALA A 393 20.82 16.96 -23.40
N SER A 394 20.48 15.89 -24.12
CA SER A 394 19.56 14.86 -23.67
C SER A 394 20.30 13.66 -23.07
N HIS A 395 19.77 13.18 -21.95
CA HIS A 395 20.21 11.94 -21.29
C HIS A 395 19.19 10.80 -21.45
N LEU A 396 18.11 10.99 -22.23
CA LEU A 396 17.05 9.99 -22.41
C LEU A 396 17.59 8.63 -22.90
N LYS A 397 18.64 8.62 -23.74
CA LYS A 397 19.30 7.41 -24.22
C LYS A 397 20.12 6.67 -23.14
N ASP A 398 20.55 7.36 -22.10
CA ASP A 398 21.26 6.74 -20.98
C ASP A 398 20.29 5.91 -20.12
N HIS A 399 19.05 6.36 -20.00
CA HIS A 399 17.98 5.79 -19.19
C HIS A 399 17.08 4.80 -19.94
N SER A 400 17.09 4.82 -21.29
CA SER A 400 16.19 3.98 -22.09
C SER A 400 16.81 3.53 -23.40
N THR A 401 16.22 2.45 -23.95
CA THR A 401 16.36 2.16 -25.38
C THR A 401 15.28 2.97 -26.10
N VAL A 402 15.71 3.89 -26.99
CA VAL A 402 14.80 4.74 -27.76
C VAL A 402 14.50 4.07 -29.09
N GLN A 403 13.24 3.90 -29.42
CA GLN A 403 12.79 3.39 -30.71
C GLN A 403 11.88 4.41 -31.39
N TYR A 404 12.24 4.76 -32.62
CA TYR A 404 11.42 5.62 -33.48
C TYR A 404 10.49 4.78 -34.33
N LYS A 405 9.20 5.06 -34.29
CA LYS A 405 8.18 4.45 -35.14
C LYS A 405 7.79 5.40 -36.27
N TYR A 406 7.48 4.84 -37.41
CA TYR A 406 7.13 5.59 -38.60
C TYR A 406 5.78 5.16 -39.16
N SER A 407 5.07 6.10 -39.79
CA SER A 407 3.76 5.82 -40.41
C SER A 407 3.88 5.05 -41.73
N VAL A 408 4.79 4.06 -41.76
CA VAL A 408 5.02 3.20 -42.92
C VAL A 408 4.84 1.76 -42.51
N THR A 409 4.01 1.04 -43.26
CA THR A 409 3.78 -0.40 -43.08
C THR A 409 4.38 -1.15 -44.24
N PRO A 410 5.36 -2.02 -44.03
CA PRO A 410 5.86 -2.91 -45.10
C PRO A 410 4.70 -3.75 -45.68
N GLN A 411 4.52 -3.73 -47.01
CA GLN A 411 3.45 -4.46 -47.70
C GLN A 411 3.96 -5.84 -48.05
N ILE A 412 3.58 -6.85 -47.24
CA ILE A 412 4.17 -8.21 -47.32
C ILE A 412 3.14 -9.22 -47.80
N TYR A 413 3.57 -10.05 -48.74
CA TYR A 413 2.73 -11.05 -49.39
C TYR A 413 3.34 -12.47 -49.32
N TYR A 414 2.48 -13.47 -49.07
CA TYR A 414 2.84 -14.86 -49.16
C TYR A 414 2.33 -15.42 -50.49
N ARG A 415 3.14 -16.23 -51.19
CA ARG A 415 2.76 -16.90 -52.42
C ARG A 415 2.10 -18.23 -52.12
N LEU A 416 0.84 -18.36 -52.49
CA LEU A 416 0.07 -19.61 -52.35
C LEU A 416 0.45 -20.65 -53.40
N GLU A 417 -0.01 -21.91 -53.21
CA GLU A 417 0.25 -23.03 -54.12
C GLU A 417 -0.28 -22.81 -55.52
N ASP A 418 -1.40 -22.10 -55.64
CA ASP A 418 -2.03 -21.75 -56.93
C ASP A 418 -1.35 -20.58 -57.67
N ASN A 419 -0.23 -20.09 -57.15
CA ASN A 419 0.51 -18.90 -57.60
C ASN A 419 -0.23 -17.56 -57.40
N SER A 420 -1.28 -17.53 -56.59
CA SER A 420 -1.83 -16.28 -56.08
C SER A 420 -1.02 -15.75 -54.92
N TYR A 421 -1.25 -14.49 -54.54
CA TYR A 421 -0.59 -13.85 -53.42
C TYR A 421 -1.62 -13.49 -52.36
N LEU A 422 -1.31 -13.82 -51.12
CA LEU A 422 -2.07 -13.44 -49.93
C LEU A 422 -1.37 -12.32 -49.20
N GLY A 423 -2.06 -11.21 -48.94
CA GLY A 423 -1.56 -10.13 -48.09
C GLY A 423 -1.44 -10.57 -46.66
N VAL A 424 -0.22 -10.67 -46.16
CA VAL A 424 0.06 -11.10 -44.76
C VAL A 424 0.45 -9.93 -43.83
N ASN A 425 0.85 -8.81 -44.36
CA ASN A 425 1.07 -7.55 -43.67
C ASN A 425 0.77 -6.34 -44.57
N PRO A 426 -0.33 -5.57 -44.33
CA PRO A 426 -1.42 -5.86 -43.40
C PRO A 426 -2.15 -7.19 -43.76
N SER A 427 -2.65 -7.90 -42.74
CA SER A 427 -3.27 -9.21 -43.01
C SER A 427 -4.66 -9.07 -43.58
N GLU A 428 -4.84 -9.59 -44.81
CA GLU A 428 -6.13 -9.65 -45.49
C GLU A 428 -7.11 -10.57 -44.75
N VAL A 429 -6.62 -11.64 -44.12
CA VAL A 429 -7.42 -12.61 -43.35
C VAL A 429 -8.02 -11.94 -42.14
N ILE A 430 -7.19 -11.24 -41.33
CA ILE A 430 -7.65 -10.53 -40.14
C ILE A 430 -8.63 -9.41 -40.52
N THR A 431 -8.32 -8.63 -41.54
CA THR A 431 -9.21 -7.56 -42.04
C THR A 431 -10.57 -8.09 -42.48
N THR A 432 -10.58 -9.21 -43.21
CA THR A 432 -11.82 -9.86 -43.68
C THR A 432 -12.63 -10.42 -42.53
N LEU A 433 -11.99 -11.05 -41.54
CA LEU A 433 -12.64 -11.57 -40.33
C LEU A 433 -13.34 -10.43 -39.56
N PHE A 434 -12.69 -9.31 -39.34
CA PHE A 434 -13.28 -8.19 -38.61
C PHE A 434 -14.43 -7.53 -39.37
N LYS A 435 -14.30 -7.40 -40.68
CA LYS A 435 -15.39 -6.94 -41.54
C LYS A 435 -16.61 -7.88 -41.45
N TYR A 436 -16.38 -9.19 -41.42
CA TYR A 436 -17.45 -10.18 -41.24
C TYR A 436 -18.14 -10.06 -39.89
N LEU A 437 -17.39 -9.75 -38.83
CA LEU A 437 -17.90 -9.53 -37.46
C LEU A 437 -18.55 -8.14 -37.26
N GLY A 438 -18.60 -7.28 -38.29
CA GLY A 438 -19.16 -5.94 -38.20
C GLY A 438 -18.31 -4.95 -37.38
N MET A 439 -17.04 -5.26 -37.17
CA MET A 439 -16.10 -4.41 -36.44
C MET A 439 -15.33 -3.52 -37.44
N SER A 440 -15.13 -2.25 -37.06
CA SER A 440 -14.30 -1.32 -37.87
C SER A 440 -12.84 -1.77 -37.88
N SER A 441 -12.22 -1.78 -39.04
CA SER A 441 -10.80 -2.18 -39.20
C SER A 441 -9.82 -1.22 -38.49
N SER A 442 -10.24 0.00 -38.18
CA SER A 442 -9.41 0.99 -37.46
C SER A 442 -9.23 0.68 -35.97
N ALA A 443 -10.03 -0.25 -35.41
CA ALA A 443 -9.95 -0.59 -33.98
C ALA A 443 -9.00 -1.78 -33.69
N THR A 444 -8.32 -2.35 -34.68
CA THR A 444 -7.59 -3.58 -34.52
C THR A 444 -6.09 -3.41 -34.55
N THR A 445 -5.49 -3.62 -33.40
CA THR A 445 -4.03 -3.71 -33.20
C THR A 445 -3.46 -5.12 -33.43
N MET A 446 -4.26 -6.08 -33.94
CA MET A 446 -3.80 -7.45 -34.19
C MET A 446 -3.03 -7.55 -35.52
N ASN A 447 -1.73 -7.32 -35.44
CA ASN A 447 -0.82 -7.59 -36.55
C ASN A 447 -0.05 -8.90 -36.34
N ALA A 448 0.01 -9.73 -37.38
CA ALA A 448 0.86 -10.93 -37.36
C ALA A 448 2.37 -10.56 -37.38
N TRP A 449 2.71 -9.37 -37.86
CA TRP A 449 4.05 -8.85 -38.02
C TRP A 449 4.31 -7.71 -37.02
N SER A 450 5.46 -7.75 -36.34
CA SER A 450 5.86 -6.73 -35.37
C SER A 450 7.30 -6.32 -35.57
N GLU A 451 7.56 -5.02 -35.53
CA GLU A 451 8.93 -4.49 -35.50
C GLU A 451 9.53 -4.72 -34.11
N MET A 452 10.65 -5.43 -34.07
CA MET A 452 11.40 -5.74 -32.84
C MET A 452 12.09 -4.50 -32.28
N ILE A 453 12.31 -4.52 -30.97
CA ILE A 453 13.10 -3.48 -30.28
C ILE A 453 14.57 -3.61 -30.69
N ASP A 454 15.25 -2.48 -30.91
CA ASP A 454 16.68 -2.42 -31.21
C ASP A 454 17.54 -2.62 -29.92
N ASN A 455 17.19 -3.65 -29.12
CA ASN A 455 17.90 -4.05 -27.91
C ASN A 455 18.06 -5.57 -27.83
N ARG A 456 19.21 -6.05 -28.26
CA ARG A 456 19.51 -7.48 -28.32
C ARG A 456 19.50 -8.16 -26.97
N GLU A 457 20.04 -7.53 -25.93
CA GLU A 457 20.09 -8.09 -24.56
C GLU A 457 18.67 -8.30 -24.01
N LEU A 458 17.79 -7.34 -24.26
CA LEU A 458 16.38 -7.43 -23.84
C LEU A 458 15.66 -8.56 -24.58
N LEU A 459 15.84 -8.67 -25.90
CA LEU A 459 15.25 -9.75 -26.70
C LEU A 459 15.74 -11.13 -26.22
N GLU A 460 17.03 -11.30 -25.95
CA GLU A 460 17.60 -12.55 -25.45
C GLU A 460 17.17 -12.90 -24.02
N SER A 461 16.81 -11.92 -23.22
CA SER A 461 16.23 -12.15 -21.88
C SER A 461 14.80 -12.70 -21.98
N GLN A 462 14.04 -12.30 -22.99
CA GLN A 462 12.62 -12.65 -23.17
C GLN A 462 12.39 -13.89 -24.02
N TYR A 463 13.31 -14.21 -24.95
CA TYR A 463 13.16 -15.27 -25.92
C TYR A 463 14.38 -16.19 -25.99
N THR A 464 14.11 -17.45 -26.29
CA THR A 464 15.11 -18.45 -26.61
C THR A 464 15.05 -18.82 -28.09
N VAL A 465 16.19 -18.89 -28.78
CA VAL A 465 16.27 -19.36 -30.17
C VAL A 465 16.12 -20.88 -30.18
N LEU A 466 15.07 -21.37 -30.85
CA LEU A 466 14.80 -22.79 -31.04
C LEU A 466 15.56 -23.37 -32.25
N ALA A 467 15.64 -22.59 -33.34
CA ALA A 467 16.34 -22.95 -34.56
C ALA A 467 16.77 -21.70 -35.35
N GLY A 468 17.81 -21.82 -36.15
CA GLY A 468 18.34 -20.71 -36.95
C GLY A 468 19.08 -19.66 -36.13
N GLN A 469 18.90 -18.40 -36.48
CA GLN A 469 19.60 -17.27 -35.89
C GLN A 469 18.68 -16.03 -35.81
N TRP A 470 19.09 -15.03 -35.05
CA TRP A 470 18.43 -13.74 -35.05
C TRP A 470 18.69 -12.98 -36.36
N PRO A 471 17.73 -12.19 -36.86
CA PRO A 471 17.91 -11.39 -38.07
C PRO A 471 18.95 -10.31 -37.86
N THR A 472 19.75 -10.08 -38.90
CA THR A 472 20.82 -9.07 -38.95
C THR A 472 20.63 -8.08 -40.10
N ASN A 473 19.91 -8.48 -41.14
CA ASN A 473 19.68 -7.70 -42.34
C ASN A 473 18.19 -7.27 -42.43
N TYR A 474 17.90 -6.31 -43.32
CA TYR A 474 16.54 -5.81 -43.56
C TYR A 474 15.59 -6.85 -44.16
N ASP A 475 16.11 -7.85 -44.88
CA ASP A 475 15.35 -8.92 -45.53
C ASP A 475 15.22 -10.20 -44.70
N GLU A 476 15.62 -10.16 -43.43
CA GLU A 476 15.62 -11.28 -42.48
C GLU A 476 14.59 -11.04 -41.38
N VAL A 477 13.85 -12.10 -41.01
CA VAL A 477 12.83 -12.06 -39.94
C VAL A 477 12.88 -13.33 -39.08
N VAL A 478 12.29 -13.27 -37.88
CA VAL A 478 12.11 -14.41 -37.00
C VAL A 478 10.65 -14.77 -36.82
N LEU A 479 10.39 -16.06 -36.71
CA LEU A 479 9.10 -16.60 -36.32
C LEU A 479 9.05 -16.73 -34.79
N VAL A 480 7.96 -16.28 -34.17
CA VAL A 480 7.79 -16.22 -32.72
C VAL A 480 6.72 -17.20 -32.29
N ALA A 481 7.08 -18.13 -31.43
CA ALA A 481 6.17 -19.06 -30.76
C ALA A 481 5.99 -18.70 -29.28
N ASP A 482 4.93 -19.19 -28.67
CA ASP A 482 4.71 -19.10 -27.24
C ASP A 482 5.66 -20.03 -26.46
N LYS A 483 5.59 -19.97 -25.12
CA LYS A 483 6.41 -20.83 -24.22
C LYS A 483 6.14 -22.33 -24.39
N ASN A 484 5.04 -22.73 -25.06
CA ASN A 484 4.70 -24.11 -25.35
C ASN A 484 5.06 -24.51 -26.80
N HIS A 485 5.78 -23.65 -27.49
CA HIS A 485 6.14 -23.77 -28.92
C HIS A 485 4.89 -23.82 -29.83
N GLN A 486 3.86 -23.04 -29.50
CA GLN A 486 2.63 -22.95 -30.25
C GLN A 486 2.47 -21.57 -30.89
N ILE A 487 1.82 -21.52 -32.05
CA ILE A 487 1.37 -20.30 -32.72
C ILE A 487 -0.15 -20.40 -32.87
N SER A 488 -0.85 -19.30 -32.60
CA SER A 488 -2.31 -19.24 -32.71
C SER A 488 -2.78 -19.60 -34.12
N ASP A 489 -3.86 -20.37 -34.21
CA ASP A 489 -4.45 -20.74 -35.51
C ASP A 489 -4.81 -19.54 -36.38
N LEU A 490 -5.37 -18.50 -35.80
CA LEU A 490 -5.68 -17.25 -36.52
C LEU A 490 -4.43 -16.66 -37.17
N VAL A 491 -3.32 -16.70 -36.50
CA VAL A 491 -2.03 -16.20 -37.01
C VAL A 491 -1.51 -17.14 -38.12
N LEU A 492 -1.68 -18.45 -37.99
CA LEU A 492 -1.30 -19.40 -39.02
C LEU A 492 -2.07 -19.17 -40.33
N TYR A 493 -3.38 -18.83 -40.23
CA TYR A 493 -4.16 -18.38 -41.39
C TYR A 493 -3.66 -17.02 -41.91
N ALA A 494 -3.38 -16.08 -41.03
CA ALA A 494 -2.89 -14.75 -41.38
C ALA A 494 -1.52 -14.75 -42.07
N LEU A 495 -0.68 -15.77 -41.81
CA LEU A 495 0.62 -15.97 -42.45
C LEU A 495 0.57 -16.83 -43.71
N GLY A 496 -0.59 -17.37 -44.05
CA GLY A 496 -0.77 -18.27 -45.22
C GLY A 496 -0.23 -19.68 -44.98
N LEU A 497 0.01 -20.09 -43.75
CA LEU A 497 0.45 -21.45 -43.39
C LEU A 497 -0.73 -22.44 -43.28
N LYS A 498 -1.95 -21.92 -43.14
CA LYS A 498 -3.23 -22.60 -43.28
C LYS A 498 -4.03 -21.90 -44.36
N ASP A 499 -4.93 -22.63 -45.02
CA ASP A 499 -5.75 -22.09 -46.10
C ASP A 499 -6.80 -21.10 -45.56
N PRO A 500 -6.77 -19.81 -45.93
CA PRO A 500 -7.75 -18.83 -45.49
C PRO A 500 -9.21 -19.16 -45.86
N GLU A 501 -9.44 -19.92 -46.94
CA GLU A 501 -10.77 -20.32 -47.34
C GLU A 501 -11.42 -21.29 -46.34
N GLU A 502 -10.65 -22.16 -45.70
CA GLU A 502 -11.12 -23.01 -44.60
C GLU A 502 -11.67 -22.18 -43.44
N LEU A 503 -10.97 -21.10 -43.05
CA LEU A 503 -11.44 -20.21 -41.98
C LEU A 503 -12.79 -19.57 -42.35
N MET A 504 -12.94 -19.10 -43.58
CA MET A 504 -14.18 -18.47 -44.04
C MET A 504 -15.33 -19.48 -44.13
N GLN A 505 -15.06 -20.72 -44.51
CA GLN A 505 -16.06 -21.82 -44.53
C GLN A 505 -16.49 -22.17 -43.10
N MET A 506 -15.55 -22.21 -42.12
CA MET A 506 -15.85 -22.44 -40.72
C MET A 506 -16.80 -21.38 -40.18
N LEU A 507 -16.54 -20.11 -40.49
CA LEU A 507 -17.35 -18.99 -40.02
C LEU A 507 -18.76 -18.96 -40.63
N SER A 508 -18.90 -19.38 -41.88
CA SER A 508 -20.19 -19.40 -42.59
C SER A 508 -21.01 -20.67 -42.37
N GLY A 509 -20.37 -21.80 -42.05
CA GLY A 509 -21.03 -23.11 -42.01
C GLY A 509 -21.66 -23.49 -40.68
N GLY A 510 -21.31 -22.85 -39.56
CA GLY A 510 -21.89 -23.09 -38.22
C GLY A 510 -21.60 -24.47 -37.60
N GLU A 511 -20.71 -25.26 -38.17
CA GLU A 511 -20.31 -26.58 -37.66
C GLU A 511 -19.10 -26.44 -36.70
N ARG A 512 -19.08 -27.27 -35.64
CA ARG A 512 -17.91 -27.37 -34.77
C ARG A 512 -16.75 -28.00 -35.55
N VAL A 513 -15.63 -27.32 -35.59
CA VAL A 513 -14.41 -27.81 -36.20
C VAL A 513 -13.51 -28.39 -35.12
N GLU A 514 -13.04 -29.62 -35.35
CA GLU A 514 -11.98 -30.19 -34.52
C GLU A 514 -10.62 -29.71 -35.02
N SER A 515 -9.67 -29.48 -34.08
CA SER A 515 -8.30 -29.09 -34.43
C SER A 515 -7.67 -30.17 -35.34
N ASP A 516 -7.10 -29.77 -36.47
CA ASP A 516 -6.42 -30.65 -37.41
C ASP A 516 -5.10 -31.25 -36.88
N GLY A 517 -4.61 -30.71 -35.74
CA GLY A 517 -3.35 -31.13 -35.11
C GLY A 517 -2.12 -31.02 -36.02
N LYS A 518 -2.15 -30.16 -37.05
CA LYS A 518 -1.06 -29.95 -38.01
C LYS A 518 0.20 -29.49 -37.30
N LYS A 519 1.34 -30.03 -37.72
CA LYS A 519 2.67 -29.70 -37.15
C LYS A 519 3.61 -29.34 -38.28
N TRP A 520 4.50 -28.43 -38.03
CA TRP A 520 5.57 -28.01 -38.95
C TRP A 520 6.92 -28.36 -38.34
N THR A 521 7.86 -28.79 -39.19
CA THR A 521 9.27 -28.93 -38.78
C THR A 521 9.96 -27.57 -38.79
N PHE A 522 11.06 -27.43 -38.06
CA PHE A 522 11.83 -26.21 -38.09
C PHE A 522 12.41 -25.91 -39.49
N ASP A 523 12.80 -26.92 -40.24
CA ASP A 523 13.33 -26.76 -41.59
C ASP A 523 12.26 -26.24 -42.59
N GLU A 524 11.00 -26.65 -42.47
CA GLU A 524 9.89 -26.11 -43.26
C GLU A 524 9.65 -24.64 -42.97
N LEU A 525 9.72 -24.24 -41.69
CA LEU A 525 9.48 -22.86 -41.26
C LEU A 525 10.66 -21.93 -41.58
N LEU A 526 11.92 -22.38 -41.46
CA LEU A 526 13.12 -21.63 -41.86
C LEU A 526 13.22 -21.45 -43.38
N GLY A 527 12.49 -22.25 -44.17
CA GLY A 527 12.43 -22.14 -45.64
C GLY A 527 11.41 -21.11 -46.16
N LEU A 528 10.60 -20.52 -45.28
CA LEU A 528 9.55 -19.57 -45.68
C LEU A 528 10.15 -18.28 -46.25
N THR A 529 9.56 -17.86 -47.36
CA THR A 529 9.93 -16.64 -48.07
C THR A 529 8.69 -15.85 -48.43
N TYR A 530 8.72 -14.54 -48.17
CA TYR A 530 7.64 -13.61 -48.46
C TYR A 530 8.11 -12.57 -49.46
N LYS A 531 7.20 -11.97 -50.21
CA LYS A 531 7.46 -10.82 -51.06
C LYS A 531 7.10 -9.52 -50.34
N CYS A 532 7.97 -8.52 -50.40
CA CYS A 532 7.69 -7.18 -49.89
C CYS A 532 7.73 -6.17 -51.02
N ILE A 533 6.71 -5.32 -51.04
CA ILE A 533 6.64 -4.13 -51.87
C ILE A 533 6.41 -2.89 -50.99
N ILE A 534 6.56 -1.70 -51.52
CA ILE A 534 6.21 -0.47 -50.83
C ILE A 534 4.86 0.04 -51.22
N SER A 535 4.24 0.91 -50.43
CA SER A 535 2.87 1.42 -50.74
C SER A 535 2.79 2.18 -52.05
N ALA A 536 3.86 2.84 -52.48
CA ALA A 536 3.92 3.54 -53.78
C ALA A 536 3.81 2.57 -54.98
N ASP A 537 4.15 1.27 -54.84
CA ASP A 537 4.03 0.25 -55.88
C ASP A 537 2.57 -0.03 -56.30
N TYR A 538 1.60 0.31 -55.49
CA TYR A 538 0.19 0.13 -55.80
C TYR A 538 -0.33 1.14 -56.82
N TYR A 539 0.33 2.23 -57.08
CA TYR A 539 -0.17 3.32 -57.89
C TYR A 539 0.47 3.37 -59.25
N ARG A 540 -0.36 3.36 -60.27
CA ARG A 540 0.07 3.45 -61.65
C ARG A 540 -0.57 4.68 -62.32
N TRP A 541 0.24 5.47 -63.01
CA TRP A 541 -0.26 6.62 -63.79
C TRP A 541 -1.15 6.18 -64.93
N ASP A 542 -2.34 6.76 -65.05
CA ASP A 542 -3.31 6.59 -66.15
C ASP A 542 -3.31 7.87 -67.04
N GLU A 543 -2.81 7.73 -68.24
CA GLU A 543 -2.75 8.82 -69.19
C GLU A 543 -4.16 9.31 -69.63
N ALA A 544 -5.20 8.44 -69.51
CA ALA A 544 -6.56 8.80 -69.96
C ALA A 544 -7.25 9.72 -68.96
N THR A 545 -7.03 9.50 -67.70
CA THR A 545 -7.64 10.30 -66.59
C THR A 545 -6.70 11.41 -66.07
N GLY A 546 -5.37 11.32 -66.31
CA GLY A 546 -4.39 12.21 -65.73
C GLY A 546 -4.26 12.09 -64.22
N THR A 547 -4.57 10.91 -63.68
CA THR A 547 -4.51 10.59 -62.25
C THR A 547 -3.85 9.25 -62.00
N TYR A 548 -3.59 8.88 -60.73
CA TYR A 548 -3.06 7.58 -60.40
C TYR A 548 -4.18 6.60 -60.08
N THR A 549 -4.11 5.40 -60.68
CA THR A 549 -5.02 4.29 -60.40
C THR A 549 -4.43 3.39 -59.32
N ASP A 550 -5.24 3.04 -58.32
CA ASP A 550 -4.89 2.05 -57.27
C ASP A 550 -5.10 0.61 -57.80
N LEU A 551 -4.02 -0.14 -57.96
CA LEU A 551 -4.04 -1.51 -58.48
C LEU A 551 -4.74 -2.48 -57.54
N ARG A 552 -4.97 -2.13 -56.29
CA ARG A 552 -5.72 -2.98 -55.34
C ARG A 552 -7.20 -3.07 -55.70
N GLU A 553 -7.74 -2.04 -56.33
CA GLU A 553 -9.12 -2.02 -56.78
C GLU A 553 -9.32 -2.92 -58.03
N GLU A 554 -8.31 -2.98 -58.91
CA GLU A 554 -8.37 -3.77 -60.14
C GLU A 554 -8.21 -5.29 -59.93
N LYS A 555 -7.57 -5.72 -58.80
CA LYS A 555 -7.30 -7.13 -58.43
C LYS A 555 -6.82 -8.04 -59.59
N GLY A 556 -6.12 -7.47 -60.57
CA GLY A 556 -5.77 -8.09 -61.82
C GLY A 556 -4.35 -8.66 -61.91
N SER A 557 -3.91 -8.95 -63.13
CA SER A 557 -2.56 -9.40 -63.43
C SER A 557 -1.50 -8.33 -63.18
N ALA A 558 -1.88 -7.03 -63.20
CA ALA A 558 -0.99 -5.93 -62.92
C ALA A 558 -0.48 -5.94 -61.48
N LEU A 559 -1.35 -6.07 -60.47
CA LEU A 559 -0.98 -6.18 -59.07
C LEU A 559 -0.09 -7.41 -58.80
N ARG A 560 -0.43 -8.58 -59.42
CA ARG A 560 0.41 -9.77 -59.32
C ARG A 560 1.84 -9.55 -59.88
N GLY A 561 1.93 -8.82 -61.00
CA GLY A 561 3.21 -8.45 -61.59
C GLY A 561 4.07 -7.63 -60.65
N VAL A 562 3.48 -6.63 -60.04
CA VAL A 562 4.13 -5.75 -59.04
C VAL A 562 4.61 -6.56 -57.82
N ILE A 563 3.74 -7.36 -57.21
CA ILE A 563 4.10 -8.17 -56.03
C ILE A 563 5.22 -9.16 -56.37
N SER A 564 5.19 -9.81 -57.54
CA SER A 564 6.25 -10.74 -57.93
C SER A 564 7.61 -10.08 -58.11
N GLY A 565 7.61 -8.78 -58.48
CA GLY A 565 8.81 -7.95 -58.62
C GLY A 565 9.37 -7.41 -57.30
N GLY A 566 8.62 -7.55 -56.18
CA GLY A 566 9.08 -7.15 -54.84
C GLY A 566 10.29 -7.93 -54.35
N PHE A 567 10.99 -7.41 -53.36
CA PHE A 567 12.13 -8.07 -52.76
C PHE A 567 11.69 -9.20 -51.79
N ASP A 568 12.59 -10.17 -51.59
CA ASP A 568 12.32 -11.34 -50.78
C ASP A 568 12.65 -11.04 -49.30
N ILE A 569 11.75 -11.48 -48.40
CA ILE A 569 11.96 -11.51 -46.96
C ILE A 569 11.99 -12.98 -46.53
N LYS A 570 13.00 -13.35 -45.74
CA LYS A 570 13.27 -14.73 -45.35
C LYS A 570 13.15 -14.94 -43.84
N VAL A 571 12.51 -16.02 -43.43
CA VAL A 571 12.56 -16.47 -42.04
C VAL A 571 13.91 -17.13 -41.77
N VAL A 572 14.74 -16.49 -40.94
CA VAL A 572 16.11 -16.96 -40.62
C VAL A 572 16.22 -17.59 -39.24
N GLY A 573 15.20 -17.41 -38.40
CA GLY A 573 15.18 -17.96 -37.03
C GLY A 573 13.78 -18.24 -36.53
N ILE A 574 13.71 -19.15 -35.57
CA ILE A 574 12.51 -19.49 -34.82
C ILE A 574 12.83 -19.28 -33.34
N ILE A 575 12.07 -18.46 -32.67
CA ILE A 575 12.24 -18.11 -31.27
C ILE A 575 10.98 -18.46 -30.45
N ALA A 576 11.15 -18.77 -29.18
CA ALA A 576 10.03 -18.98 -28.27
C ALA A 576 10.20 -18.10 -27.01
N ALA A 577 9.06 -17.70 -26.44
CA ALA A 577 9.06 -16.97 -25.20
C ALA A 577 9.69 -17.79 -24.06
N ASN A 578 10.57 -17.19 -23.27
CA ASN A 578 11.16 -17.84 -22.11
C ASN A 578 10.08 -18.16 -21.06
N PRO A 579 10.09 -19.37 -20.45
CA PRO A 579 9.09 -19.75 -19.44
C PRO A 579 9.01 -18.80 -18.24
N ASP A 580 10.13 -18.17 -17.90
CA ASP A 580 10.27 -17.26 -16.77
C ASP A 580 9.97 -15.78 -17.12
N ALA A 581 9.80 -15.45 -18.41
CA ALA A 581 9.46 -14.11 -18.87
C ALA A 581 7.99 -13.79 -18.49
N THR A 582 7.78 -12.72 -17.79
CA THR A 582 6.43 -12.27 -17.35
C THR A 582 5.70 -11.56 -18.49
N ALA A 583 6.44 -10.92 -19.38
CA ALA A 583 5.91 -10.25 -20.58
C ALA A 583 6.93 -10.34 -21.71
N THR A 584 6.44 -10.20 -22.95
CA THR A 584 7.24 -10.29 -24.17
C THR A 584 7.03 -9.03 -25.03
N SER A 585 8.11 -8.54 -25.65
CA SER A 585 8.09 -7.27 -26.40
C SER A 585 7.66 -7.40 -27.86
N ILE A 586 7.58 -8.62 -28.41
CA ILE A 586 7.13 -8.83 -29.79
C ILE A 586 5.67 -9.24 -29.76
N ASN A 587 4.78 -8.33 -30.22
CA ASN A 587 3.33 -8.50 -30.21
C ASN A 587 2.78 -9.20 -31.49
N GLY A 588 3.60 -9.95 -32.23
CA GLY A 588 3.25 -10.66 -33.44
C GLY A 588 3.90 -12.03 -33.49
N ALA A 589 3.54 -12.82 -34.49
CA ALA A 589 4.17 -14.11 -34.74
C ALA A 589 5.41 -14.00 -35.65
N ILE A 590 5.62 -12.87 -36.31
CA ILE A 590 6.85 -12.58 -37.05
C ILE A 590 7.45 -11.27 -36.53
N GLY A 591 8.71 -11.36 -36.08
CA GLY A 591 9.52 -10.20 -35.68
C GLY A 591 10.47 -9.78 -36.81
N TYR A 592 10.41 -8.49 -37.21
CA TYR A 592 11.34 -7.90 -38.16
C TYR A 592 12.14 -6.75 -37.52
N THR A 593 13.29 -6.44 -38.14
CA THR A 593 14.18 -5.38 -37.62
C THR A 593 13.77 -4.00 -38.08
N SER A 594 14.14 -2.94 -37.34
CA SER A 594 14.00 -1.53 -37.76
C SER A 594 14.71 -1.25 -39.08
N ALA A 595 15.67 -2.09 -39.47
CA ALA A 595 16.34 -1.98 -40.76
C ALA A 595 15.38 -2.20 -41.95
N LEU A 596 14.35 -3.07 -41.80
CA LEU A 596 13.33 -3.23 -42.84
C LEU A 596 12.51 -1.94 -43.01
N THR A 597 12.05 -1.33 -41.91
CA THR A 597 11.33 -0.05 -41.94
C THR A 597 12.16 1.04 -42.61
N ARG A 598 13.44 1.19 -42.23
CA ARG A 598 14.35 2.14 -42.87
C ARG A 598 14.55 1.87 -44.36
N HIS A 599 14.71 0.59 -44.72
CA HIS A 599 14.87 0.21 -46.12
C HIS A 599 13.66 0.58 -46.99
N VAL A 600 12.43 0.37 -46.43
CA VAL A 600 11.17 0.76 -47.11
C VAL A 600 11.09 2.27 -47.26
N ILE A 601 11.47 3.05 -46.24
CA ILE A 601 11.52 4.52 -46.30
C ILE A 601 12.52 5.02 -47.36
N ASP A 602 13.73 4.49 -47.33
CA ASP A 602 14.78 4.86 -48.26
C ASP A 602 14.43 4.48 -49.72
N LEU A 603 13.75 3.35 -49.88
CA LEU A 603 13.34 2.85 -51.18
C LEU A 603 12.30 3.80 -51.83
N ALA A 604 11.36 4.34 -51.02
CA ALA A 604 10.29 5.23 -51.52
C ALA A 604 10.84 6.47 -52.24
N THR A 605 11.97 7.04 -51.74
CA THR A 605 12.62 8.23 -52.31
C THR A 605 13.84 7.89 -53.18
N SER A 606 14.04 6.61 -53.49
CA SER A 606 15.18 6.16 -54.29
C SER A 606 15.07 6.55 -55.76
N LYS A 607 16.23 6.62 -56.44
CA LYS A 607 16.30 6.91 -57.87
C LYS A 607 16.79 5.72 -58.67
N ASN A 608 16.31 5.63 -59.89
CA ASN A 608 16.78 4.67 -60.88
C ASN A 608 18.24 4.93 -61.27
N SER A 609 18.87 4.02 -62.00
CA SER A 609 20.27 4.13 -62.46
C SER A 609 20.49 5.29 -63.46
N ASP A 610 19.45 5.79 -64.09
CA ASP A 610 19.44 6.94 -65.00
C ASP A 610 19.18 8.26 -64.28
N GLY A 611 18.98 8.26 -62.97
CA GLY A 611 18.76 9.47 -62.14
C GLY A 611 17.28 9.87 -62.04
N THR A 612 16.36 9.18 -62.71
CA THR A 612 14.91 9.42 -62.59
C THR A 612 14.42 8.89 -61.25
N ASP A 613 13.29 9.42 -60.79
CA ASP A 613 12.65 8.92 -59.56
C ASP A 613 12.08 7.54 -59.80
N ARG A 614 12.37 6.62 -58.88
CA ARG A 614 11.87 5.25 -58.99
C ARG A 614 10.36 5.19 -58.84
N TYR A 615 9.82 6.06 -58.01
CA TYR A 615 8.41 6.19 -57.75
C TYR A 615 7.92 7.61 -58.08
N PRO A 616 7.42 7.88 -59.30
CA PRO A 616 6.99 9.23 -59.71
C PRO A 616 5.93 9.81 -58.83
N ILE A 617 4.98 9.03 -58.32
CA ILE A 617 3.91 9.49 -57.42
C ILE A 617 4.47 10.11 -56.12
N VAL A 618 5.55 9.56 -55.61
CA VAL A 618 6.24 10.09 -54.42
C VAL A 618 6.86 11.46 -54.73
N ALA A 619 7.57 11.57 -55.85
CA ALA A 619 8.18 12.81 -56.25
C ALA A 619 7.16 13.89 -56.52
N GLU A 620 6.02 13.56 -57.18
CA GLU A 620 4.93 14.47 -57.45
C GLU A 620 4.22 14.96 -56.18
N GLN A 621 3.94 14.04 -55.21
CA GLN A 621 3.30 14.47 -53.97
C GLN A 621 4.19 15.40 -53.16
N LEU A 622 5.51 15.14 -53.13
CA LEU A 622 6.48 16.01 -52.45
C LEU A 622 6.63 17.39 -53.16
N ALA A 623 6.47 17.41 -54.49
CA ALA A 623 6.51 18.64 -55.29
C ALA A 623 5.19 19.44 -55.17
N HIS A 624 4.07 18.80 -54.92
CA HIS A 624 2.74 19.41 -54.85
C HIS A 624 2.06 19.17 -53.47
N PRO A 625 2.51 19.84 -52.41
CA PRO A 625 2.00 19.58 -51.05
C PRO A 625 0.55 20.04 -50.82
N THR A 626 -0.04 20.80 -51.76
CA THR A 626 -1.41 21.31 -51.68
C THR A 626 -2.41 20.53 -52.54
N VAL A 627 -1.93 19.55 -53.32
CA VAL A 627 -2.73 18.74 -54.22
C VAL A 627 -2.59 17.27 -53.86
N ASP A 628 -3.71 16.58 -53.78
CA ASP A 628 -3.79 15.16 -53.74
C ASP A 628 -3.45 14.58 -55.14
N VAL A 629 -2.24 14.08 -55.33
CA VAL A 629 -1.78 13.57 -56.59
C VAL A 629 -2.50 12.27 -57.03
N ILE A 630 -3.11 11.56 -56.11
CA ILE A 630 -3.90 10.33 -56.39
C ILE A 630 -5.16 10.73 -57.16
N THR A 631 -5.90 11.74 -56.70
CA THR A 631 -7.17 12.16 -57.27
C THR A 631 -7.06 13.36 -58.21
N GLY A 632 -5.92 14.09 -58.19
CA GLY A 632 -5.72 15.30 -58.90
C GLY A 632 -6.43 16.54 -58.30
N LYS A 633 -7.11 16.37 -57.16
CA LYS A 633 -7.86 17.44 -56.48
C LYS A 633 -6.99 18.16 -55.44
N PRO A 634 -7.23 19.46 -55.17
CA PRO A 634 -6.60 20.12 -54.05
C PRO A 634 -7.09 19.54 -52.72
N PHE A 635 -6.24 19.55 -51.71
CA PHE A 635 -6.65 19.13 -50.35
C PHE A 635 -7.67 20.10 -49.77
N TYR A 636 -8.64 19.54 -49.02
CA TYR A 636 -9.66 20.36 -48.38
C TYR A 636 -9.07 21.29 -47.32
N GLU A 637 -9.38 22.56 -47.46
CA GLU A 637 -9.09 23.61 -46.52
C GLU A 637 -10.38 24.35 -46.20
N ALA A 638 -10.79 24.41 -44.95
CA ALA A 638 -12.03 25.03 -44.53
C ALA A 638 -12.03 26.53 -44.90
N ASP A 639 -13.10 27.00 -45.56
CA ASP A 639 -13.29 28.43 -45.82
C ASP A 639 -13.85 29.08 -44.54
N THR A 640 -13.03 29.88 -43.87
CA THR A 640 -13.39 30.60 -42.64
C THR A 640 -14.05 31.94 -42.87
N SER A 641 -14.40 32.28 -44.13
CA SER A 641 -15.09 33.56 -44.45
C SER A 641 -16.49 33.61 -43.84
N GLU A 642 -16.98 34.81 -43.66
CA GLU A 642 -18.36 35.07 -43.22
C GLU A 642 -19.39 34.53 -44.23
N PRO A 643 -20.63 34.14 -43.79
CA PRO A 643 -21.65 33.55 -44.66
C PRO A 643 -21.96 34.39 -45.93
N GLN A 644 -22.03 35.71 -45.84
CA GLN A 644 -22.27 36.60 -46.96
C GLN A 644 -21.16 36.54 -48.00
N GLU A 645 -19.93 36.40 -47.56
CA GLU A 645 -18.76 36.29 -48.44
C GLU A 645 -18.74 34.91 -49.15
N LYS A 646 -19.04 33.86 -48.43
CA LYS A 646 -19.21 32.49 -49.02
C LYS A 646 -20.35 32.47 -50.06
N ALA A 647 -21.49 33.06 -49.73
CA ALA A 647 -22.60 33.23 -50.67
C ALA A 647 -22.18 33.95 -51.96
N ALA A 648 -21.41 35.02 -51.83
CA ALA A 648 -20.88 35.74 -53.01
C ALA A 648 -19.93 34.88 -53.84
N LYS A 649 -19.08 34.07 -53.18
CA LYS A 649 -18.19 33.10 -53.87
C LYS A 649 -18.97 32.03 -54.65
N LEU A 650 -20.06 31.47 -54.06
CA LEU A 650 -20.93 30.55 -54.75
C LEU A 650 -21.56 31.16 -56.01
N LEU A 651 -22.10 32.36 -55.89
CA LEU A 651 -22.73 33.07 -57.02
C LEU A 651 -21.72 33.42 -58.12
N LEU A 652 -20.49 33.74 -57.79
CA LEU A 652 -19.40 34.01 -58.74
C LEU A 652 -19.02 32.67 -59.43
N TRP A 653 -18.91 31.57 -58.72
CA TRP A 653 -18.63 30.27 -59.30
C TRP A 653 -19.73 29.82 -60.25
N LEU A 654 -21.03 30.00 -59.92
CA LEU A 654 -22.16 29.67 -60.78
C LEU A 654 -22.20 30.55 -62.03
N ALA A 655 -21.62 31.73 -62.03
CA ALA A 655 -21.56 32.70 -63.15
C ALA A 655 -20.28 32.58 -64.00
N ASP A 656 -19.29 31.79 -63.56
CA ASP A 656 -18.02 31.62 -64.25
C ASP A 656 -18.23 30.79 -65.54
N GLU A 657 -17.74 31.34 -66.65
CA GLU A 657 -17.80 30.71 -67.98
C GLU A 657 -17.02 29.39 -68.05
N ASN A 658 -16.08 29.18 -67.17
CA ASN A 658 -15.30 27.92 -67.09
C ASN A 658 -15.97 26.84 -66.24
N THR A 659 -17.01 27.17 -65.49
CA THR A 659 -17.77 26.21 -64.70
C THR A 659 -18.71 25.42 -65.63
N THR A 660 -18.48 24.14 -65.70
CA THR A 660 -19.25 23.28 -66.62
C THR A 660 -20.64 22.93 -66.07
N GLU A 661 -21.60 22.68 -66.99
CA GLU A 661 -22.93 22.19 -66.59
C GLU A 661 -22.87 20.90 -65.76
N ARG A 662 -21.90 20.04 -66.07
CA ARG A 662 -21.69 18.80 -65.35
C ARG A 662 -21.26 19.04 -63.90
N GLU A 663 -20.38 20.02 -63.64
CA GLU A 663 -19.96 20.36 -62.28
C GLU A 663 -21.12 20.92 -61.46
N ILE A 664 -21.95 21.75 -62.04
CA ILE A 664 -23.13 22.31 -61.38
C ILE A 664 -24.20 21.22 -61.17
N ALA A 665 -24.37 20.32 -62.17
CA ALA A 665 -25.28 19.17 -62.05
C ALA A 665 -24.90 18.23 -60.92
N ALA A 666 -23.58 18.01 -60.71
CA ALA A 666 -23.08 17.23 -59.58
C ALA A 666 -23.47 17.85 -58.23
N GLN A 667 -23.46 19.18 -58.13
CA GLN A 667 -23.89 19.85 -56.92
C GLN A 667 -25.40 19.75 -56.66
N TYR A 668 -26.22 19.62 -57.73
CA TYR A 668 -27.66 19.32 -57.56
C TYR A 668 -27.85 17.90 -56.98
N GLU A 669 -27.09 16.96 -57.47
CA GLU A 669 -27.13 15.58 -56.93
C GLU A 669 -26.67 15.48 -55.50
N GLU A 670 -25.56 16.14 -55.18
CA GLU A 670 -24.94 16.17 -53.81
C GLU A 670 -25.86 16.85 -52.78
N ASN A 671 -26.54 17.92 -53.16
CA ASN A 671 -27.39 18.69 -52.27
C ASN A 671 -28.89 18.36 -52.41
N LEU A 672 -29.26 17.25 -53.06
CA LEU A 672 -30.67 16.89 -53.28
C LEU A 672 -31.43 16.76 -51.96
N ASP A 673 -30.88 16.15 -50.98
CA ASP A 673 -31.48 15.98 -49.68
C ASP A 673 -31.85 17.31 -49.04
N ASP A 674 -30.92 18.28 -49.01
CA ASP A 674 -31.14 19.61 -48.48
C ASP A 674 -32.11 20.39 -49.29
N ILE A 675 -32.07 20.29 -50.63
CA ILE A 675 -33.01 20.91 -51.55
C ILE A 675 -34.45 20.43 -51.31
N VAL A 676 -34.64 19.12 -51.16
CA VAL A 676 -35.97 18.53 -50.89
C VAL A 676 -36.45 18.99 -49.50
N LEU A 677 -35.58 18.97 -48.52
CA LEU A 677 -35.88 19.43 -47.17
C LEU A 677 -36.37 20.86 -47.16
N MET A 678 -35.64 21.77 -47.82
CA MET A 678 -35.98 23.17 -47.90
C MET A 678 -37.24 23.41 -48.73
N GLN A 679 -37.49 22.68 -49.82
CA GLN A 679 -38.71 22.82 -50.59
C GLN A 679 -39.94 22.36 -49.80
N MET A 680 -39.81 21.35 -48.96
CA MET A 680 -40.94 20.81 -48.17
C MET A 680 -41.27 21.71 -46.96
N PHE A 681 -40.24 22.18 -46.26
CA PHE A 681 -40.40 22.79 -44.93
C PHE A 681 -39.96 24.23 -44.83
N GLY A 682 -39.30 24.78 -45.86
CA GLY A 682 -38.81 26.18 -45.88
C GLY A 682 -37.66 26.43 -44.94
N GLU A 683 -37.24 27.70 -44.81
CA GLU A 683 -36.08 28.12 -44.03
C GLU A 683 -36.28 27.97 -42.51
N ASN A 684 -37.51 27.82 -42.04
CA ASN A 684 -37.85 27.67 -40.64
C ASN A 684 -37.98 26.23 -40.20
N PHE A 685 -37.49 25.26 -40.95
CA PHE A 685 -37.55 23.83 -40.55
C PHE A 685 -36.91 23.58 -39.22
N ALA A 686 -35.71 24.11 -38.97
CA ALA A 686 -35.04 24.00 -37.70
C ALA A 686 -35.84 24.61 -36.53
N ASP A 687 -36.44 25.76 -36.75
CA ASP A 687 -37.32 26.43 -35.77
C ASP A 687 -38.68 25.71 -35.63
N ALA A 688 -39.22 25.16 -36.71
CA ALA A 688 -40.42 24.29 -36.67
C ALA A 688 -40.17 22.97 -35.93
N MET A 689 -38.97 22.47 -36.02
CA MET A 689 -38.55 21.22 -35.33
C MET A 689 -37.97 21.48 -33.93
N GLN A 690 -37.60 22.72 -33.57
CA GLN A 690 -37.21 23.03 -32.20
C GLN A 690 -38.44 23.18 -31.30
N SER A 691 -38.49 22.37 -30.28
CA SER A 691 -39.52 22.25 -29.29
C SER A 691 -39.76 23.52 -28.49
N GLY A 692 -40.93 24.00 -28.48
CA GLY A 692 -41.52 25.06 -27.65
C GLY A 692 -43.03 25.07 -27.79
N LYS A 693 -43.55 24.27 -28.72
CA LYS A 693 -44.96 24.11 -28.93
C LYS A 693 -45.62 23.30 -27.82
N ASP A 694 -46.66 23.78 -27.22
CA ASP A 694 -47.47 23.01 -26.29
C ASP A 694 -48.19 21.85 -26.99
N ALA A 695 -48.68 20.89 -26.21
CA ALA A 695 -49.40 19.73 -26.76
C ALA A 695 -50.65 20.11 -27.61
N ALA A 696 -51.28 21.26 -27.35
CA ALA A 696 -52.45 21.70 -28.11
C ALA A 696 -52.07 22.25 -29.48
N ALA A 697 -50.95 23.01 -29.57
CA ALA A 697 -50.39 23.48 -30.84
C ALA A 697 -49.93 22.35 -31.72
N LEU A 698 -49.22 21.36 -31.15
CA LEU A 698 -48.75 20.17 -31.86
C LEU A 698 -49.93 19.28 -32.38
N ARG A 699 -51.01 19.12 -31.62
CA ARG A 699 -52.22 18.42 -32.06
C ARG A 699 -52.88 19.13 -33.22
N ALA A 700 -53.01 20.48 -33.16
CA ALA A 700 -53.57 21.28 -34.27
C ALA A 700 -52.77 21.11 -35.56
N GLU A 701 -51.47 21.05 -35.45
CA GLU A 701 -50.57 20.81 -36.58
C GLU A 701 -50.77 19.43 -37.19
N VAL A 702 -50.79 18.37 -36.35
CA VAL A 702 -51.08 16.99 -36.86
C VAL A 702 -52.42 16.93 -37.57
N VAL A 703 -53.46 17.52 -36.94
CA VAL A 703 -54.82 17.54 -37.53
C VAL A 703 -54.81 18.31 -38.84
N ALA A 704 -54.06 19.38 -38.97
CA ALA A 704 -53.95 20.19 -40.21
C ALA A 704 -53.23 19.45 -41.34
N MET A 705 -52.35 18.48 -41.01
CA MET A 705 -51.69 17.65 -42.01
C MET A 705 -52.64 16.65 -42.74
N PHE A 706 -53.80 16.36 -42.16
CA PHE A 706 -54.79 15.44 -42.68
C PHE A 706 -56.13 16.15 -43.01
N ASP A 707 -56.34 16.38 -44.26
CA ASP A 707 -57.61 17.02 -44.75
C ASP A 707 -58.80 16.01 -44.75
N ALA A 708 -58.52 14.73 -44.81
CA ALA A 708 -59.52 13.66 -44.85
C ALA A 708 -58.93 12.38 -44.20
N ASP A 709 -59.64 11.24 -44.33
CA ASP A 709 -59.13 9.93 -43.92
C ASP A 709 -57.79 9.68 -44.59
N ALA A 710 -56.75 9.44 -43.78
CA ALA A 710 -55.38 9.30 -44.25
C ALA A 710 -54.93 7.84 -44.15
N LEU A 711 -54.17 7.39 -45.15
CA LEU A 711 -53.45 6.14 -45.07
C LEU A 711 -52.17 6.36 -44.28
N LEU A 712 -52.10 5.82 -43.09
CA LEU A 712 -50.88 5.89 -42.28
C LEU A 712 -49.81 5.00 -42.87
N PRO A 713 -48.63 5.55 -43.21
CA PRO A 713 -47.52 4.74 -43.67
C PRO A 713 -47.12 3.71 -42.65
N THR A 714 -46.68 2.53 -43.07
CA THR A 714 -46.30 1.39 -42.21
C THR A 714 -45.22 1.79 -41.17
N ARG A 715 -44.34 2.71 -41.54
CA ARG A 715 -43.27 3.24 -40.61
C ARG A 715 -43.87 4.08 -39.48
N VAL A 716 -44.81 4.93 -39.84
CA VAL A 716 -45.50 5.80 -38.87
C VAL A 716 -46.40 4.95 -37.97
N GLY A 717 -47.16 4.01 -38.50
CA GLY A 717 -47.96 3.05 -37.74
C GLY A 717 -47.09 2.25 -36.73
N ARG A 718 -45.97 1.74 -37.13
CA ARG A 718 -45.02 1.07 -36.21
C ARG A 718 -44.47 1.98 -35.11
N GLN A 719 -44.25 3.28 -35.42
CA GLN A 719 -43.84 4.23 -34.40
C GLN A 719 -44.94 4.48 -33.39
N MET A 720 -46.20 4.61 -33.85
CA MET A 720 -47.38 4.74 -33.01
C MET A 720 -47.59 3.52 -32.10
N GLU A 721 -47.40 2.31 -32.62
CA GLU A 721 -47.49 1.09 -31.81
C GLU A 721 -46.41 1.06 -30.72
N ARG A 722 -45.18 1.49 -31.00
CA ARG A 722 -44.12 1.63 -30.00
C ARG A 722 -44.45 2.65 -28.91
N LEU A 723 -45.22 3.65 -29.25
CA LEU A 723 -45.71 4.68 -28.29
C LEU A 723 -46.95 4.25 -27.52
N GLY A 724 -47.43 2.99 -27.73
CA GLY A 724 -48.56 2.38 -27.04
C GLY A 724 -49.91 2.62 -27.66
N TYR A 725 -49.94 3.14 -28.91
CA TYR A 725 -51.18 3.33 -29.66
C TYR A 725 -51.34 2.16 -30.70
N PRO A 726 -52.32 1.29 -30.57
CA PRO A 726 -52.52 0.15 -31.48
C PRO A 726 -53.11 0.63 -32.81
N VAL A 727 -52.25 1.17 -33.67
CA VAL A 727 -52.67 1.62 -35.02
C VAL A 727 -52.23 0.54 -36.02
N GLY A 728 -53.15 -0.21 -36.57
CA GLY A 728 -52.86 -1.12 -37.72
C GLY A 728 -52.47 -0.31 -38.95
N ALA A 729 -51.65 -0.93 -39.82
CA ALA A 729 -51.41 -0.40 -41.17
C ALA A 729 -52.74 -0.31 -41.94
N GLY A 730 -53.23 0.87 -42.16
CA GLY A 730 -54.50 1.09 -42.85
C GLY A 730 -54.94 2.55 -42.88
N THR A 731 -56.11 2.81 -43.40
CA THR A 731 -56.73 4.14 -43.41
C THR A 731 -57.25 4.50 -42.02
N VAL A 732 -56.75 5.57 -41.45
CA VAL A 732 -57.15 6.11 -40.16
C VAL A 732 -57.97 7.37 -40.41
N GLY A 733 -59.15 7.43 -39.82
CA GLY A 733 -59.99 8.63 -39.89
C GLY A 733 -59.42 9.81 -39.11
N LYS A 734 -59.65 11.04 -39.57
CA LYS A 734 -59.20 12.27 -38.87
C LYS A 734 -59.68 12.32 -37.46
N ASP A 735 -60.94 11.94 -37.20
CA ASP A 735 -61.54 11.91 -35.86
C ASP A 735 -60.90 10.81 -34.96
N GLU A 736 -60.57 9.67 -35.55
CA GLU A 736 -59.92 8.56 -34.88
C GLU A 736 -58.48 8.96 -34.46
N LEU A 737 -57.75 9.58 -35.40
CA LEU A 737 -56.39 10.12 -35.12
C LEU A 737 -56.42 11.18 -34.01
N THR A 738 -57.40 12.09 -34.05
CA THR A 738 -57.59 13.12 -33.03
C THR A 738 -57.97 12.51 -31.69
N GLY A 739 -58.77 11.43 -31.70
CA GLY A 739 -59.13 10.69 -30.48
C GLY A 739 -57.98 9.94 -29.86
N MET A 740 -57.09 9.36 -30.65
CA MET A 740 -55.86 8.70 -30.19
C MET A 740 -54.93 9.69 -29.48
N MET A 741 -54.84 10.92 -29.92
CA MET A 741 -54.08 12.01 -29.29
C MET A 741 -54.96 12.77 -28.29
N GLY A 742 -55.55 12.09 -27.29
CA GLY A 742 -56.40 12.67 -26.26
C GLY A 742 -55.70 13.83 -25.47
N ASN A 743 -56.49 14.55 -24.70
CA ASN A 743 -55.98 15.71 -23.96
C ASN A 743 -54.84 15.38 -22.96
N ASP A 744 -54.75 14.10 -22.55
CA ASP A 744 -53.73 13.63 -21.59
C ASP A 744 -52.44 13.18 -22.27
N THR A 745 -52.35 13.21 -23.64
CA THR A 745 -51.16 12.81 -24.37
C THR A 745 -50.09 13.87 -24.20
N SER A 746 -48.87 13.46 -23.77
CA SER A 746 -47.77 14.41 -23.55
C SER A 746 -47.31 15.06 -24.84
N ALA A 747 -46.85 16.31 -24.75
CA ALA A 747 -46.28 17.03 -25.87
C ALA A 747 -45.13 16.26 -26.54
N GLN A 748 -44.29 15.54 -25.75
CA GLN A 748 -43.20 14.69 -26.23
C GLN A 748 -43.71 13.52 -27.10
N THR A 749 -44.79 12.89 -26.72
CA THR A 749 -45.40 11.77 -27.48
C THR A 749 -45.96 12.27 -28.81
N ILE A 750 -46.69 13.41 -28.80
CA ILE A 750 -47.22 14.03 -30.00
C ILE A 750 -46.10 14.45 -30.93
N TRP A 751 -45.05 15.04 -30.38
CA TRP A 751 -43.84 15.44 -31.10
C TRP A 751 -43.16 14.27 -31.81
N ALA A 752 -42.96 13.12 -31.14
CA ALA A 752 -42.40 11.92 -31.75
C ALA A 752 -43.27 11.43 -32.94
N PHE A 753 -44.58 11.58 -32.86
CA PHE A 753 -45.50 11.25 -33.94
C PHE A 753 -45.38 12.21 -35.13
N VAL A 754 -45.39 13.55 -34.83
CA VAL A 754 -45.15 14.60 -35.83
C VAL A 754 -43.86 14.37 -36.57
N THR A 755 -42.79 14.11 -35.85
CA THR A 755 -41.47 13.79 -36.43
C THR A 755 -41.51 12.55 -37.34
N ALA A 756 -42.25 11.51 -36.96
CA ALA A 756 -42.39 10.29 -37.81
C ALA A 756 -43.15 10.58 -39.11
N LEU A 757 -44.18 11.43 -39.09
CA LEU A 757 -44.93 11.85 -40.29
C LEU A 757 -44.07 12.70 -41.21
N TYR A 758 -43.34 13.67 -40.69
CA TYR A 758 -42.42 14.49 -41.45
C TYR A 758 -41.34 13.65 -42.13
N ASN A 759 -40.70 12.72 -41.41
CA ASN A 759 -39.68 11.82 -41.97
C ASN A 759 -40.26 10.95 -43.10
N ASP A 760 -41.46 10.43 -42.94
CA ASP A 760 -42.07 9.61 -44.00
C ASP A 760 -42.45 10.44 -45.24
N ALA A 761 -42.95 11.66 -45.05
CA ALA A 761 -43.25 12.57 -46.15
C ALA A 761 -41.97 12.99 -46.89
N TYR A 762 -40.90 13.25 -46.15
CA TYR A 762 -39.56 13.54 -46.67
C TYR A 762 -39.00 12.36 -47.47
N ASP A 763 -38.95 11.16 -46.89
CA ASP A 763 -38.46 9.95 -47.56
C ASP A 763 -39.17 9.67 -48.91
N ARG A 764 -40.52 9.86 -48.93
CA ARG A 764 -41.31 9.73 -50.18
C ARG A 764 -40.94 10.79 -51.21
N ARG A 765 -40.85 12.05 -50.78
CA ARG A 765 -40.52 13.15 -51.70
C ARG A 765 -39.11 13.01 -52.24
N LEU A 766 -38.17 12.62 -51.41
CA LEU A 766 -36.80 12.35 -51.80
C LEU A 766 -36.74 11.21 -52.83
N ALA A 767 -37.46 10.13 -52.59
CA ALA A 767 -37.52 9.03 -53.55
C ALA A 767 -38.15 9.44 -54.94
N GLU A 768 -39.16 10.28 -54.91
CA GLU A 768 -39.76 10.88 -56.14
C GLU A 768 -38.75 11.74 -56.91
N GLU A 769 -38.02 12.62 -56.18
CA GLU A 769 -37.01 13.47 -56.78
C GLU A 769 -35.79 12.72 -57.28
N GLN A 770 -35.38 11.64 -56.57
CA GLN A 770 -34.32 10.73 -57.06
C GLN A 770 -34.68 10.02 -58.36
N VAL A 771 -35.95 9.62 -58.53
CA VAL A 771 -36.45 9.05 -59.78
C VAL A 771 -36.49 10.13 -60.92
N ALA A 772 -36.90 11.33 -60.57
CA ALA A 772 -36.89 12.46 -61.52
C ALA A 772 -35.45 12.78 -61.95
N LEU A 773 -34.54 12.85 -61.01
CA LEU A 773 -33.10 13.12 -61.19
C LEU A 773 -32.49 12.13 -62.20
N ALA A 774 -32.80 10.84 -62.07
CA ALA A 774 -32.28 9.79 -62.96
C ALA A 774 -32.68 9.99 -64.41
N THR A 775 -33.71 10.81 -64.74
CA THR A 775 -34.19 11.11 -66.06
C THR A 775 -33.73 12.47 -66.62
N MET A 776 -33.10 13.29 -65.77
CA MET A 776 -32.59 14.63 -66.13
C MET A 776 -31.20 14.55 -66.74
N ASP A 777 -30.95 15.32 -67.81
CA ASP A 777 -29.59 15.58 -68.32
C ASP A 777 -28.84 16.60 -67.47
N ASP A 778 -27.53 16.72 -67.64
CA ASP A 778 -26.68 17.62 -66.88
C ASP A 778 -27.12 19.08 -66.99
N ALA A 779 -27.60 19.52 -68.17
CA ALA A 779 -28.08 20.89 -68.36
C ALA A 779 -29.33 21.20 -67.52
N ALA A 780 -30.27 20.26 -67.48
CA ALA A 780 -31.50 20.38 -66.68
C ALA A 780 -31.20 20.41 -65.17
N LYS A 781 -30.29 19.55 -64.73
CA LYS A 781 -29.83 19.50 -63.33
C LYS A 781 -29.12 20.83 -62.94
N ALA A 782 -28.23 21.30 -63.83
CA ALA A 782 -27.50 22.58 -63.63
C ALA A 782 -28.44 23.77 -63.52
N GLU A 783 -29.48 23.82 -64.40
CA GLU A 783 -30.48 24.86 -64.36
C GLU A 783 -31.31 24.84 -63.06
N ALA A 784 -31.70 23.64 -62.60
CA ALA A 784 -32.44 23.45 -61.38
C ALA A 784 -31.59 23.90 -60.13
N PHE A 785 -30.31 23.57 -60.11
CA PHE A 785 -29.41 24.01 -59.04
C PHE A 785 -29.17 25.51 -59.06
N ARG A 786 -28.90 26.11 -60.22
CA ARG A 786 -28.76 27.57 -60.37
C ARG A 786 -29.98 28.31 -59.84
N LYS A 787 -31.17 27.83 -60.24
CA LYS A 787 -32.44 28.41 -59.76
C LYS A 787 -32.61 28.34 -58.26
N TYR A 788 -32.26 27.20 -57.69
CA TYR A 788 -32.32 27.02 -56.22
C TYR A 788 -31.32 27.88 -55.50
N ALA A 789 -30.01 27.77 -55.89
CA ALA A 789 -28.90 28.48 -55.23
C ALA A 789 -29.02 30.03 -55.33
N THR A 790 -29.45 30.57 -56.46
CA THR A 790 -29.63 32.03 -56.62
C THR A 790 -30.85 32.56 -55.86
N GLY A 791 -31.85 31.72 -55.55
CA GLY A 791 -33.04 32.10 -54.78
C GLY A 791 -32.90 31.85 -53.29
N ALA A 792 -31.87 31.19 -52.84
CA ALA A 792 -31.65 30.86 -51.40
C ALA A 792 -31.08 32.06 -50.60
N GLN A 793 -31.30 32.02 -49.26
CA GLN A 793 -30.74 33.01 -48.33
C GLN A 793 -29.21 32.86 -48.23
N PRO A 794 -28.48 33.90 -47.82
CA PRO A 794 -27.00 33.86 -47.73
C PRO A 794 -26.44 32.73 -46.88
N ASP A 795 -27.09 32.35 -45.80
CA ASP A 795 -26.64 31.25 -44.97
C ASP A 795 -26.77 29.87 -45.67
N VAL A 796 -27.86 29.67 -46.43
CA VAL A 796 -28.03 28.47 -47.26
C VAL A 796 -27.02 28.46 -48.40
N GLN A 797 -26.79 29.57 -49.03
CA GLN A 797 -25.77 29.74 -50.07
C GLN A 797 -24.36 29.45 -49.52
N ALA A 798 -24.06 29.87 -48.30
CA ALA A 798 -22.80 29.56 -47.64
C ALA A 798 -22.64 28.03 -47.40
N ASN A 799 -23.68 27.35 -46.99
CA ASN A 799 -23.65 25.88 -46.80
C ASN A 799 -23.48 25.18 -48.18
N LEU A 800 -24.16 25.63 -49.22
CA LEU A 800 -23.96 25.09 -50.58
C LEU A 800 -22.52 25.33 -51.08
N TRP A 801 -21.93 26.48 -50.78
CA TRP A 801 -20.51 26.70 -51.06
C TRP A 801 -19.58 25.75 -50.34
N ASP A 802 -19.84 25.52 -49.04
CA ASP A 802 -19.02 24.61 -48.25
C ASP A 802 -19.19 23.15 -48.75
N THR A 803 -20.39 22.73 -49.16
CA THR A 803 -20.64 21.43 -49.76
C THR A 803 -19.92 21.28 -51.11
N TYR A 804 -19.99 22.32 -51.96
CA TYR A 804 -19.24 22.34 -53.20
C TYR A 804 -17.73 22.21 -52.97
N ARG A 805 -17.19 23.00 -52.06
CA ARG A 805 -15.76 22.92 -51.75
C ARG A 805 -15.38 21.52 -51.27
N LYS A 806 -16.20 20.97 -50.40
CA LYS A 806 -15.96 19.61 -49.89
C LYS A 806 -15.98 18.54 -50.98
N SER A 807 -16.94 18.59 -51.90
CA SER A 807 -17.03 17.64 -52.99
C SER A 807 -16.01 17.85 -54.12
N SER A 808 -15.61 19.12 -54.37
CA SER A 808 -14.61 19.50 -55.37
C SER A 808 -13.17 19.29 -54.93
N MET A 809 -12.93 19.08 -53.64
CA MET A 809 -11.61 18.86 -53.05
C MET A 809 -11.40 17.38 -52.69
N SER A 810 -10.20 17.03 -52.29
CA SER A 810 -9.89 15.71 -51.77
C SER A 810 -10.42 15.55 -50.38
N ASP A 811 -11.00 14.39 -50.03
CA ASP A 811 -11.40 14.02 -48.67
C ASP A 811 -10.19 13.66 -47.80
N SER A 812 -9.00 13.54 -48.42
CA SER A 812 -7.74 13.24 -47.74
C SER A 812 -7.02 14.55 -47.32
N THR A 813 -6.06 14.39 -46.43
CA THR A 813 -5.07 15.44 -46.10
C THR A 813 -3.73 15.13 -46.73
N TYR A 814 -2.84 16.12 -46.86
CA TYR A 814 -1.47 15.89 -47.32
C TYR A 814 -0.76 14.78 -46.54
N ARG A 815 -0.91 14.80 -45.22
CA ARG A 815 -0.31 13.78 -44.32
C ARG A 815 -0.91 12.39 -44.58
N GLU A 816 -2.18 12.31 -44.77
CA GLU A 816 -2.86 11.02 -45.03
C GLU A 816 -2.45 10.48 -46.40
N ASN A 817 -2.35 11.32 -47.43
CA ASN A 817 -1.84 10.93 -48.73
C ASN A 817 -0.38 10.46 -48.65
N CYS A 818 0.48 11.19 -47.92
CA CYS A 818 1.85 10.74 -47.65
C CYS A 818 1.86 9.34 -47.02
N ARG A 819 0.98 9.09 -46.05
CA ARG A 819 0.85 7.75 -45.43
C ARG A 819 0.36 6.68 -46.40
N LEU A 820 -0.64 6.99 -47.22
CA LEU A 820 -1.17 6.05 -48.25
C LEU A 820 -0.13 5.67 -49.30
N ILE A 821 0.68 6.63 -49.75
CA ILE A 821 1.75 6.42 -50.73
C ILE A 821 3.00 5.82 -50.09
N GLY A 822 3.13 5.91 -48.76
CA GLY A 822 4.31 5.46 -47.97
C GLY A 822 5.43 6.46 -47.92
N ILE A 823 5.12 7.76 -48.03
CA ILE A 823 6.06 8.85 -47.86
C ILE A 823 6.25 9.17 -46.38
N THR A 824 7.46 9.03 -45.90
CA THR A 824 7.85 9.50 -44.57
C THR A 824 9.35 9.85 -44.57
N SER A 825 9.79 10.61 -43.60
CA SER A 825 11.20 10.93 -43.37
C SER A 825 11.70 10.24 -42.11
N ILE A 826 12.95 9.78 -42.14
CA ILE A 826 13.61 9.26 -40.93
C ILE A 826 13.62 10.32 -39.83
N ASP A 827 13.67 11.63 -40.20
CA ASP A 827 13.67 12.73 -39.24
C ASP A 827 12.28 13.08 -38.68
N ASP A 828 11.19 12.50 -39.26
CA ASP A 828 9.82 12.75 -38.88
C ASP A 828 9.09 11.46 -38.39
N PRO A 829 9.38 10.96 -37.16
CA PRO A 829 8.73 9.79 -36.62
C PRO A 829 7.26 10.06 -36.32
N SER A 830 6.41 9.02 -36.40
CA SER A 830 5.02 9.08 -35.98
C SER A 830 4.84 8.85 -34.49
N ALA A 831 5.80 8.13 -33.85
CA ALA A 831 5.87 7.95 -32.41
C ALA A 831 7.31 7.69 -31.97
N ILE A 832 7.59 7.98 -30.72
CA ILE A 832 8.86 7.72 -30.05
C ILE A 832 8.57 6.87 -28.81
N TYR A 833 9.20 5.71 -28.74
CA TYR A 833 9.04 4.75 -27.66
C TYR A 833 10.29 4.69 -26.82
N PHE A 834 10.15 4.91 -25.51
CA PHE A 834 11.23 4.79 -24.54
C PHE A 834 11.03 3.51 -23.72
N TYR A 835 11.94 2.58 -23.84
CA TYR A 835 12.00 1.35 -23.04
C TYR A 835 12.96 1.56 -21.88
N PRO A 836 12.49 1.91 -20.68
CA PRO A 836 13.35 2.18 -19.53
C PRO A 836 14.00 0.89 -19.02
N LYS A 837 15.21 1.01 -18.44
CA LYS A 837 15.95 -0.12 -17.87
C LYS A 837 15.47 -0.47 -16.46
N SER A 838 14.90 0.50 -15.74
CA SER A 838 14.40 0.39 -14.37
C SER A 838 13.30 1.42 -14.11
N PHE A 839 12.63 1.34 -12.94
CA PHE A 839 11.67 2.37 -12.50
C PHE A 839 12.34 3.72 -12.25
N ASP A 840 13.53 3.72 -11.67
CA ASP A 840 14.29 4.95 -11.44
C ASP A 840 14.64 5.65 -12.77
N ASP A 841 14.93 4.86 -13.82
CA ASP A 841 15.16 5.35 -15.17
C ASP A 841 13.86 5.88 -15.81
N LYS A 842 12.73 5.20 -15.61
CA LYS A 842 11.41 5.68 -16.06
C LYS A 842 11.07 7.05 -15.44
N ASP A 843 11.28 7.20 -14.13
CA ASP A 843 11.07 8.47 -13.45
C ASP A 843 12.08 9.55 -13.91
N ALA A 844 13.28 9.15 -14.32
CA ALA A 844 14.26 10.06 -14.93
C ALA A 844 13.79 10.54 -16.32
N ILE A 845 13.23 9.65 -17.14
CA ILE A 845 12.64 10.00 -18.44
C ILE A 845 11.51 11.02 -18.25
N SER A 846 10.58 10.77 -17.34
CA SER A 846 9.46 11.68 -17.04
C SER A 846 9.96 13.06 -16.62
N ARG A 847 10.93 13.13 -15.72
CA ARG A 847 11.52 14.40 -15.27
C ARG A 847 12.25 15.15 -16.38
N GLU A 848 12.91 14.44 -17.29
CA GLU A 848 13.61 15.06 -18.42
C GLU A 848 12.61 15.62 -19.46
N ILE A 849 11.51 14.91 -19.74
CA ILE A 849 10.43 15.42 -20.60
C ILE A 849 9.78 16.66 -19.96
N GLU A 850 9.55 16.65 -18.64
CA GLU A 850 9.03 17.82 -17.91
C GLU A 850 10.01 19.02 -18.00
N ALA A 851 11.30 18.78 -17.89
CA ALA A 851 12.33 19.81 -18.04
C ALA A 851 12.36 20.38 -19.47
N TYR A 852 12.26 19.50 -20.49
CA TYR A 852 12.11 19.92 -21.88
C TYR A 852 10.88 20.82 -22.08
N ASN A 853 9.74 20.42 -21.54
CA ASN A 853 8.49 21.17 -21.62
C ASN A 853 8.58 22.54 -20.93
N ALA A 854 9.29 22.63 -19.81
CA ALA A 854 9.49 23.90 -19.11
C ALA A 854 10.27 24.93 -19.96
N GLU A 855 11.19 24.45 -20.80
CA GLU A 855 11.99 25.28 -21.71
C GLU A 855 11.26 25.54 -23.05
N ASN A 856 10.40 24.62 -23.50
CA ASN A 856 9.76 24.65 -24.84
C ASN A 856 8.24 24.76 -24.77
N LYS A 857 7.71 25.80 -24.13
CA LYS A 857 6.26 26.00 -23.89
C LYS A 857 5.36 25.98 -25.13
N ASN A 858 5.91 26.25 -26.32
CA ASN A 858 5.16 26.22 -27.57
C ASN A 858 5.19 24.85 -28.27
N SER A 859 6.01 23.94 -27.80
CA SER A 859 6.21 22.57 -28.32
C SER A 859 6.30 21.57 -27.18
N GLU A 860 5.37 21.70 -26.21
CA GLU A 860 5.27 20.78 -25.08
C GLU A 860 4.97 19.38 -25.59
N ILE A 861 5.67 18.38 -25.02
CA ILE A 861 5.49 16.97 -25.32
C ILE A 861 4.58 16.34 -24.27
N THR A 862 3.48 15.80 -24.72
CA THR A 862 2.60 14.94 -23.91
C THR A 862 2.91 13.48 -24.19
N TYR A 863 3.04 12.67 -23.14
CA TYR A 863 3.36 11.24 -23.25
C TYR A 863 2.34 10.40 -22.48
N THR A 864 2.22 9.14 -22.86
CA THR A 864 1.37 8.17 -22.16
C THR A 864 2.22 7.14 -21.43
N ASP A 865 1.97 7.04 -20.11
CA ASP A 865 2.56 6.05 -19.23
C ASP A 865 1.48 5.06 -18.77
N TYR A 866 1.20 4.06 -19.59
CA TYR A 866 0.18 3.04 -19.28
C TYR A 866 0.48 2.27 -17.99
N ILE A 867 1.76 1.99 -17.74
CA ILE A 867 2.19 1.25 -16.55
C ILE A 867 1.98 2.07 -15.29
N GLY A 868 2.38 3.34 -15.29
CA GLY A 868 2.20 4.23 -14.15
C GLY A 868 0.73 4.36 -13.75
N ILE A 869 -0.17 4.52 -14.72
CA ILE A 869 -1.62 4.63 -14.48
C ILE A 869 -2.17 3.33 -13.86
N MET A 870 -1.81 2.17 -14.41
CA MET A 870 -2.33 0.88 -13.94
C MET A 870 -1.78 0.52 -12.55
N LEU A 871 -0.50 0.77 -12.30
CA LEU A 871 0.18 0.38 -11.07
C LEU A 871 -0.16 1.26 -9.88
N ASN A 872 -0.37 2.55 -10.08
CA ASN A 872 -0.85 3.45 -9.02
C ASN A 872 -2.19 2.98 -8.45
N SER A 873 -3.09 2.53 -9.31
CA SER A 873 -4.38 1.99 -8.89
C SER A 873 -4.23 0.70 -8.08
N VAL A 874 -3.39 -0.24 -8.54
CA VAL A 874 -3.13 -1.51 -7.83
C VAL A 874 -2.43 -1.26 -6.49
N SER A 875 -1.41 -0.41 -6.45
CA SER A 875 -0.69 -0.05 -5.22
C SER A 875 -1.61 0.61 -4.19
N THR A 876 -2.50 1.49 -4.62
CA THR A 876 -3.49 2.14 -3.75
C THR A 876 -4.44 1.12 -3.13
N ILE A 877 -5.00 0.20 -3.92
CA ILE A 877 -5.88 -0.87 -3.44
C ILE A 877 -5.16 -1.75 -2.41
N LEU A 878 -3.92 -2.16 -2.70
CA LEU A 878 -3.11 -2.98 -1.80
C LEU A 878 -2.79 -2.26 -0.48
N ASN A 879 -2.47 -0.98 -0.54
CA ASN A 879 -2.23 -0.17 0.64
C ASN A 879 -3.48 -0.07 1.52
N VAL A 880 -4.65 0.18 0.93
CA VAL A 880 -5.93 0.21 1.65
C VAL A 880 -6.22 -1.14 2.31
N ILE A 881 -6.09 -2.25 1.58
CA ILE A 881 -6.27 -3.60 2.14
C ILE A 881 -5.30 -3.84 3.29
N THR A 882 -4.02 -3.48 3.12
CA THR A 882 -3.00 -3.64 4.14
C THR A 882 -3.32 -2.82 5.39
N TYR A 883 -3.75 -1.56 5.26
CA TYR A 883 -4.14 -0.71 6.40
C TYR A 883 -5.34 -1.28 7.14
N VAL A 884 -6.36 -1.76 6.43
CA VAL A 884 -7.53 -2.42 7.03
C VAL A 884 -7.13 -3.66 7.80
N LEU A 885 -6.29 -4.53 7.23
CA LEU A 885 -5.79 -5.72 7.89
C LEU A 885 -4.94 -5.39 9.12
N VAL A 886 -4.06 -4.40 9.03
CA VAL A 886 -3.24 -3.92 10.16
C VAL A 886 -4.12 -3.36 11.28
N ALA A 887 -5.19 -2.64 10.96
CA ALA A 887 -6.15 -2.13 11.94
C ALA A 887 -6.86 -3.28 12.69
N PHE A 888 -7.33 -4.32 12.00
CA PHE A 888 -7.94 -5.49 12.63
C PHE A 888 -6.97 -6.23 13.57
N VAL A 889 -5.73 -6.42 13.15
CA VAL A 889 -4.72 -7.06 13.99
C VAL A 889 -4.28 -6.15 15.13
N GLY A 890 -4.32 -4.83 14.95
CA GLY A 890 -4.12 -3.86 16.04
C GLY A 890 -5.07 -4.10 17.21
N ILE A 891 -6.33 -4.42 16.95
CA ILE A 891 -7.32 -4.81 17.97
C ILE A 891 -6.86 -6.09 18.69
N SER A 892 -6.42 -7.12 17.97
CA SER A 892 -5.91 -8.36 18.54
C SER A 892 -4.69 -8.11 19.46
N LEU A 893 -3.84 -7.16 19.09
CA LEU A 893 -2.66 -6.76 19.84
C LEU A 893 -3.03 -6.07 21.17
N VAL A 894 -4.07 -5.22 21.16
CA VAL A 894 -4.62 -4.63 22.38
C VAL A 894 -5.18 -5.72 23.31
N VAL A 895 -5.94 -6.67 22.78
CA VAL A 895 -6.48 -7.79 23.56
C VAL A 895 -5.35 -8.64 24.17
N SER A 896 -4.32 -8.95 23.38
CA SER A 896 -3.12 -9.67 23.89
C SER A 896 -2.42 -8.90 25.01
N SER A 897 -2.30 -7.57 24.87
CA SER A 897 -1.70 -6.70 25.89
C SER A 897 -2.49 -6.70 27.20
N ILE A 898 -3.83 -6.64 27.11
CA ILE A 898 -4.71 -6.73 28.29
C ILE A 898 -4.55 -8.12 28.95
N MET A 899 -4.53 -9.19 28.17
CA MET A 899 -4.34 -10.56 28.67
C MET A 899 -3.02 -10.69 29.44
N ILE A 900 -1.91 -10.16 28.90
CA ILE A 900 -0.61 -10.14 29.59
C ILE A 900 -0.72 -9.36 30.89
N GLY A 901 -1.40 -8.21 30.89
CA GLY A 901 -1.63 -7.40 32.11
C GLY A 901 -2.38 -8.18 33.19
N ILE A 902 -3.45 -8.91 32.81
CA ILE A 902 -4.23 -9.76 33.74
C ILE A 902 -3.36 -10.89 34.29
N ILE A 903 -2.61 -11.61 33.45
CA ILE A 903 -1.74 -12.72 33.90
C ILE A 903 -0.63 -12.20 34.79
N THR A 904 -0.05 -11.04 34.51
CA THR A 904 0.96 -10.39 35.35
C THR A 904 0.35 -9.98 36.70
N TYR A 905 -0.89 -9.47 36.70
CA TYR A 905 -1.61 -9.14 37.94
C TYR A 905 -1.85 -10.38 38.81
N ILE A 906 -2.30 -11.50 38.24
CA ILE A 906 -2.43 -12.77 38.94
C ILE A 906 -1.06 -13.23 39.51
N SER A 907 0.02 -13.08 38.72
CA SER A 907 1.39 -13.36 39.18
C SER A 907 1.79 -12.54 40.40
N VAL A 908 1.41 -11.27 40.45
CA VAL A 908 1.64 -10.42 41.62
C VAL A 908 0.88 -10.92 42.84
N LEU A 909 -0.41 -11.32 42.67
CA LEU A 909 -1.22 -11.84 43.75
C LEU A 909 -0.63 -13.13 44.36
N GLU A 910 -0.17 -14.07 43.55
CA GLU A 910 0.47 -15.31 44.03
C GLU A 910 1.80 -15.05 44.77
N ARG A 911 2.45 -13.93 44.52
CA ARG A 911 3.77 -13.60 45.08
C ARG A 911 3.73 -12.51 46.13
N ILE A 912 2.54 -12.22 46.73
CA ILE A 912 2.39 -11.18 47.77
C ILE A 912 3.35 -11.43 48.90
N LYS A 913 3.52 -12.67 49.36
CA LYS A 913 4.43 -13.04 50.45
C LYS A 913 5.91 -12.76 50.12
N GLU A 914 6.33 -13.03 48.83
CA GLU A 914 7.70 -12.69 48.38
C GLU A 914 7.93 -11.17 48.37
N ILE A 915 6.90 -10.42 47.92
CA ILE A 915 6.92 -8.95 47.96
C ILE A 915 7.07 -8.43 49.41
N GLY A 916 6.30 -9.06 50.33
CA GLY A 916 6.39 -8.75 51.76
C GLY A 916 7.79 -8.95 52.32
N ILE A 917 8.43 -10.08 51.99
CA ILE A 917 9.81 -10.39 52.39
C ILE A 917 10.79 -9.35 51.85
N LEU A 918 10.71 -9.04 50.54
CA LEU A 918 11.58 -8.02 49.95
C LEU A 918 11.42 -6.64 50.61
N ARG A 919 10.18 -6.23 50.88
CA ARG A 919 9.88 -4.96 51.54
C ARG A 919 10.34 -4.94 52.98
N ALA A 920 10.19 -6.07 53.71
CA ALA A 920 10.64 -6.18 55.09
C ALA A 920 12.18 -6.10 55.24
N ILE A 921 12.92 -6.61 54.26
CA ILE A 921 14.39 -6.47 54.22
C ILE A 921 14.83 -5.10 53.75
N GLY A 922 13.90 -4.22 53.34
CA GLY A 922 14.20 -2.82 53.00
C GLY A 922 14.28 -2.52 51.48
N ALA A 923 13.69 -3.36 50.64
CA ALA A 923 13.51 -3.03 49.22
C ALA A 923 12.60 -1.82 49.07
N SER A 924 13.00 -0.86 48.24
CA SER A 924 12.19 0.31 47.94
C SER A 924 10.97 -0.06 47.06
N LYS A 925 9.94 0.78 47.06
CA LYS A 925 8.78 0.64 46.15
C LYS A 925 9.24 0.60 44.70
N ARG A 926 10.31 1.32 44.34
CA ARG A 926 10.89 1.32 42.99
C ARG A 926 11.59 0.00 42.63
N ASP A 927 12.34 -0.56 43.60
CA ASP A 927 13.04 -1.84 43.38
C ASP A 927 12.05 -2.97 43.09
N VAL A 928 10.95 -3.04 43.87
CA VAL A 928 9.86 -4.00 43.62
C VAL A 928 9.24 -3.78 42.23
N SER A 929 8.92 -2.52 41.91
CA SER A 929 8.37 -2.21 40.57
C SER A 929 9.33 -2.61 39.44
N HIS A 930 10.65 -2.33 39.59
CA HIS A 930 11.65 -2.69 38.58
C HIS A 930 11.75 -4.20 38.36
N VAL A 931 11.62 -5.02 39.41
CA VAL A 931 11.61 -6.49 39.27
C VAL A 931 10.44 -6.96 38.41
N PHE A 932 9.21 -6.46 38.63
CA PHE A 932 8.04 -6.84 37.84
C PHE A 932 8.08 -6.25 36.43
N LEU A 933 8.57 -5.00 36.23
CA LEU A 933 8.78 -4.44 34.90
C LEU A 933 9.85 -5.19 34.11
N ALA A 934 10.92 -5.64 34.76
CA ALA A 934 11.91 -6.48 34.14
C ALA A 934 11.34 -7.84 33.72
N GLU A 935 10.44 -8.41 34.54
CA GLU A 935 9.73 -9.66 34.23
C GLU A 935 8.85 -9.49 32.97
N THR A 936 8.06 -8.42 32.90
CA THR A 936 7.21 -8.15 31.70
C THR A 936 8.03 -7.87 30.45
N LEU A 937 9.18 -7.20 30.59
CA LEU A 937 10.10 -6.95 29.46
C LEU A 937 10.66 -8.26 28.88
N ILE A 938 11.06 -9.21 29.77
CA ILE A 938 11.56 -10.53 29.34
C ILE A 938 10.44 -11.33 28.65
N VAL A 939 9.23 -11.32 29.23
CA VAL A 939 8.06 -12.00 28.63
C VAL A 939 7.75 -11.42 27.25
N GLY A 940 7.81 -10.07 27.10
CA GLY A 940 7.59 -9.39 25.83
C GLY A 940 8.64 -9.73 24.79
N PHE A 941 9.91 -9.82 25.19
CA PHE A 941 10.99 -10.26 24.30
C PHE A 941 10.77 -11.71 23.84
N ILE A 942 10.47 -12.62 24.76
CA ILE A 942 10.20 -14.03 24.41
C ILE A 942 8.96 -14.14 23.52
N ALA A 943 7.89 -13.38 23.80
CA ALA A 943 6.67 -13.37 23.00
C ALA A 943 6.92 -12.84 21.57
N GLY A 944 7.70 -11.78 21.44
CA GLY A 944 8.12 -11.23 20.15
C GLY A 944 8.94 -12.23 19.34
N MET A 945 9.97 -12.82 19.95
CA MET A 945 10.80 -13.84 19.29
C MET A 945 10.01 -15.10 18.91
N LEU A 946 9.12 -15.56 19.79
CA LEU A 946 8.25 -16.69 19.52
C LEU A 946 7.28 -16.37 18.39
N GLY A 947 6.72 -15.16 18.37
CA GLY A 947 5.84 -14.67 17.30
C GLY A 947 6.52 -14.71 15.94
N ILE A 948 7.74 -14.19 15.86
CA ILE A 948 8.53 -14.21 14.61
C ILE A 948 8.87 -15.65 14.18
N LEU A 949 9.30 -16.49 15.11
CA LEU A 949 9.64 -17.89 14.82
C LEU A 949 8.43 -18.68 14.29
N VAL A 950 7.27 -18.53 14.94
CA VAL A 950 6.02 -19.17 14.48
C VAL A 950 5.62 -18.64 13.11
N THR A 951 5.74 -17.34 12.88
CA THR A 951 5.44 -16.73 11.57
C THR A 951 6.33 -17.32 10.47
N LEU A 952 7.65 -17.45 10.72
CA LEU A 952 8.57 -18.07 9.75
C LEU A 952 8.20 -19.52 9.43
N VAL A 953 7.71 -20.27 10.40
CA VAL A 953 7.20 -21.63 10.17
C VAL A 953 5.89 -21.60 9.39
N LEU A 954 4.97 -20.67 9.69
CA LEU A 954 3.68 -20.55 9.02
C LEU A 954 3.79 -20.00 7.58
N THR A 955 4.82 -19.23 7.26
CA THR A 955 5.04 -18.76 5.88
C THR A 955 5.27 -19.92 4.89
N VAL A 956 5.78 -21.07 5.34
CA VAL A 956 5.99 -22.24 4.46
C VAL A 956 4.67 -22.80 3.91
N PRO A 957 3.68 -23.23 4.74
CA PRO A 957 2.40 -23.70 4.22
C PRO A 957 1.59 -22.59 3.53
N VAL A 958 1.69 -21.34 4.00
CA VAL A 958 1.03 -20.20 3.35
C VAL A 958 1.56 -20.03 1.93
N ASN A 959 2.86 -20.11 1.71
CA ASN A 959 3.46 -20.02 0.37
C ASN A 959 3.05 -21.19 -0.54
N LEU A 960 2.92 -22.40 -0.01
CA LEU A 960 2.41 -23.52 -0.78
C LEU A 960 0.96 -23.29 -1.26
N ILE A 961 0.11 -22.77 -0.37
CA ILE A 961 -1.29 -22.45 -0.68
C ILE A 961 -1.35 -21.32 -1.72
N ILE A 962 -0.60 -20.24 -1.53
CA ILE A 962 -0.59 -19.11 -2.45
C ILE A 962 -0.16 -19.57 -3.85
N ARG A 963 0.92 -20.31 -3.98
CA ARG A 963 1.42 -20.84 -5.26
C ARG A 963 0.42 -21.78 -5.94
N SER A 964 -0.24 -22.64 -5.15
CA SER A 964 -1.27 -23.54 -5.68
C SER A 964 -2.51 -22.82 -6.19
N LEU A 965 -2.90 -21.71 -5.57
CA LEU A 965 -4.08 -20.92 -5.97
C LEU A 965 -3.78 -19.93 -7.08
N SER A 966 -2.61 -19.30 -7.06
CA SER A 966 -2.25 -18.24 -8.02
C SER A 966 -1.66 -18.79 -9.33
N GLY A 967 -1.10 -20.00 -9.31
CA GLY A 967 -0.36 -20.57 -10.46
C GLY A 967 1.01 -19.91 -10.69
N PHE A 968 1.43 -18.93 -9.88
CA PHE A 968 2.73 -18.24 -10.00
C PHE A 968 3.71 -18.75 -8.94
N GLU A 969 4.89 -19.21 -9.36
CA GLU A 969 5.92 -19.69 -8.44
C GLU A 969 6.62 -18.55 -7.65
N SER A 970 6.61 -17.36 -8.21
CA SER A 970 7.32 -16.19 -7.67
C SER A 970 6.58 -15.47 -6.53
N ILE A 971 5.26 -15.70 -6.36
CA ILE A 971 4.49 -15.10 -5.26
C ILE A 971 4.73 -15.87 -3.96
N GLY A 972 5.07 -15.16 -2.91
CA GLY A 972 5.19 -15.77 -1.58
C GLY A 972 5.39 -14.75 -0.48
N ALA A 973 4.85 -15.06 0.70
CA ALA A 973 5.02 -14.23 1.89
C ALA A 973 6.50 -14.23 2.32
N ARG A 974 7.09 -13.04 2.46
CA ARG A 974 8.49 -12.83 2.88
C ARG A 974 8.54 -11.79 3.99
N LEU A 975 8.91 -12.20 5.20
CA LEU A 975 9.02 -11.28 6.33
C LEU A 975 10.29 -10.42 6.22
N PRO A 976 10.18 -9.08 6.12
CA PRO A 976 11.35 -8.21 6.09
C PRO A 976 12.07 -8.21 7.43
N LEU A 977 13.40 -8.30 7.41
CA LEU A 977 14.24 -8.39 8.62
C LEU A 977 14.02 -7.19 9.54
N LEU A 978 13.98 -5.98 8.99
CA LEU A 978 13.71 -4.76 9.75
C LEU A 978 12.34 -4.81 10.42
N GLY A 979 11.30 -5.26 9.72
CA GLY A 979 9.96 -5.44 10.25
C GLY A 979 9.94 -6.43 11.42
N ALA A 980 10.64 -7.56 11.31
CA ALA A 980 10.78 -8.53 12.38
C ALA A 980 11.40 -7.92 13.66
N VAL A 981 12.49 -7.15 13.52
CA VAL A 981 13.14 -6.47 14.64
C VAL A 981 12.21 -5.45 15.29
N VAL A 982 11.53 -4.62 14.48
CA VAL A 982 10.57 -3.62 14.97
C VAL A 982 9.42 -4.29 15.74
N LEU A 983 8.90 -5.41 15.27
CA LEU A 983 7.82 -6.14 15.94
C LEU A 983 8.25 -6.69 17.30
N VAL A 984 9.50 -7.14 17.46
CA VAL A 984 10.02 -7.53 18.77
C VAL A 984 10.05 -6.35 19.73
N PHE A 985 10.50 -5.16 19.29
CA PHE A 985 10.47 -3.96 20.09
C PHE A 985 9.06 -3.50 20.45
N ILE A 986 8.11 -3.59 19.52
CA ILE A 986 6.69 -3.31 19.78
C ILE A 986 6.14 -4.27 20.82
N SER A 987 6.43 -5.57 20.73
CA SER A 987 6.07 -6.57 21.75
C SER A 987 6.58 -6.20 23.11
N MET A 988 7.87 -5.83 23.22
CA MET A 988 8.48 -5.40 24.47
C MET A 988 7.83 -4.12 25.04
N ALA A 989 7.55 -3.15 24.19
CA ALA A 989 6.92 -1.88 24.62
C ALA A 989 5.49 -2.12 25.13
N LEU A 990 4.70 -2.90 24.44
CA LEU A 990 3.31 -3.22 24.82
C LEU A 990 3.22 -4.01 26.11
N THR A 991 4.09 -5.01 26.28
CA THR A 991 4.13 -5.80 27.51
C THR A 991 4.63 -4.96 28.70
N LEU A 992 5.54 -4.01 28.44
CA LEU A 992 5.99 -3.06 29.46
C LEU A 992 4.83 -2.16 29.91
N VAL A 993 4.05 -1.62 28.98
CA VAL A 993 2.86 -0.78 29.27
C VAL A 993 1.82 -1.60 30.06
N ALA A 994 1.51 -2.81 29.60
CA ALA A 994 0.58 -3.70 30.29
C ALA A 994 1.02 -4.06 31.72
N GLY A 995 2.34 -4.15 31.95
CA GLY A 995 2.93 -4.45 33.25
C GLY A 995 2.99 -3.27 34.23
N LEU A 996 2.79 -2.02 33.77
CA LEU A 996 2.91 -0.83 34.64
C LEU A 996 1.91 -0.82 35.80
N ILE A 997 0.66 -1.20 35.57
CA ILE A 997 -0.40 -1.24 36.58
C ILE A 997 -0.12 -2.35 37.62
N PRO A 998 0.11 -3.62 37.23
CA PRO A 998 0.46 -4.68 38.19
C PRO A 998 1.72 -4.37 38.99
N ALA A 999 2.77 -3.83 38.35
CA ALA A 999 4.01 -3.48 39.02
C ALA A 999 3.81 -2.36 40.08
N ARG A 1000 2.94 -1.38 39.80
CA ARG A 1000 2.58 -0.35 40.78
C ARG A 1000 1.78 -0.90 41.96
N ILE A 1001 0.85 -1.83 41.70
CA ILE A 1001 0.05 -2.51 42.72
C ILE A 1001 0.97 -3.33 43.63
N ALA A 1002 1.90 -4.11 43.04
CA ALA A 1002 2.92 -4.84 43.78
C ALA A 1002 3.76 -3.93 44.71
N ALA A 1003 4.21 -2.81 44.20
CA ALA A 1003 5.06 -1.83 44.92
C ALA A 1003 4.34 -1.15 46.10
N LYS A 1004 3.01 -0.99 46.05
CA LYS A 1004 2.20 -0.33 47.09
C LYS A 1004 1.81 -1.25 48.25
N LYS A 1005 2.03 -2.57 48.16
CA LYS A 1005 1.69 -3.49 49.26
C LYS A 1005 2.52 -3.23 50.47
N GLU A 1006 1.86 -3.15 51.63
CA GLU A 1006 2.53 -2.95 52.93
C GLU A 1006 3.19 -4.26 53.41
N PRO A 1007 4.42 -4.21 54.01
CA PRO A 1007 5.17 -5.38 54.38
C PRO A 1007 4.41 -6.32 55.35
N VAL A 1008 3.77 -5.74 56.38
CA VAL A 1008 3.05 -6.52 57.42
C VAL A 1008 1.85 -7.26 56.83
N VAL A 1009 1.06 -6.54 55.98
CA VAL A 1009 -0.14 -7.13 55.33
C VAL A 1009 0.26 -8.28 54.37
N ALA A 1010 1.36 -8.02 53.63
CA ALA A 1010 1.87 -9.00 52.68
C ALA A 1010 2.48 -10.27 53.35
N LEU A 1011 3.06 -10.13 54.53
CA LEU A 1011 3.62 -11.25 55.28
C LEU A 1011 2.55 -12.10 56.01
N ARG A 1012 1.41 -11.49 56.35
CA ARG A 1012 0.27 -12.14 57.02
C ARG A 1012 -0.72 -12.79 56.07
N SER A 1013 -0.67 -12.48 54.77
CA SER A 1013 -1.51 -13.16 53.79
C SER A 1013 -1.09 -14.63 53.63
N GLU A 1014 -2.00 -15.55 53.98
CA GLU A 1014 -1.85 -17.00 53.72
C GLU A 1014 -1.88 -17.30 52.19
#